data_68005bc739bbba8d7e87067af307c711
#
_entry.id   68005bc739bbba8d7e87067af307c711
#
_cell.length_a   1.000
_cell.length_b   1.000
_cell.length_c   1.000
_cell.angle_alpha   90.00
_cell.angle_beta   90.00
_cell.angle_gamma   90.00
#
_symmetry.space_group_name_H-M   'P 1'
#
loop_
_entity.id
_entity.type
_entity.pdbx_description
1 polymer ?
#
loop_
_entity_poly.entity_id
_entity_poly.type
_entity_poly.pdbx_seq_one_letter_code
_entity_poly.pdbx_strand_id
1 'polypeptide(L)'
;MREGGSQKNKEVLSSPTPSVSLSQTSDFQHESQLFTEPHLAQMEKMFQDEVDSTGALDMKTFVKAVKKILSNASIEMIEALFLKVDMNCNGLTSAASGGWREYLDYVMREFKGKEKMMRSQCYLRFHLPMRIIPLNHGCEIVKVEFLVQRRKKIGHFLTVTKDGILQFWSESFSLTSSFRLYQIHPLHNQQMRVIDMVCLHNMNLVAIVSTDQKVEFFDISNRKCVWAFTFIDLDSCVLTLNYWSDYHRAVFCYGDTKGNVIVFTSNDVTHGLFNPXILPRTSRWDHWTDVSTRKLLNEKSPMYRSYRLRALHPNWCQQVKFIPQLNLVASCSAIEESSLVLTILPPEVPESLKFSVLNLRKGILCFDYCPEKNVLVTGGHDPLICLWNPFFSKKPVWLMKGHETSVTHILVNSKHSSVLLSISKDKNIRVWDMQDYECLQSFCGKHFALGHCPITSAYFHKDDDSLICSTYSIGILKGYLETQGPGRAEEKTTTYSTPLCAILYSKVFKQVVSGCLSGVVSVWEVVTGKRMTEFSVTXDQHVELTATPLDESEACLLTGLRDGATKMWNSSVGECLLTFPSPDQMEISGIVHMNKVFYVTRWSKRITYFTFHKTKPVLLCYHWQTFHTEDVLSMARYQNQFLGTSSYNGDILFWNISMFGPILHFNASQSPLPSLPKRVPSLCPLRLEQPARF
;
A
#
# COMPACT_ATOMS: atom_id res chain seq x y z
N MET A 1 -43.42 -33.67 -18.75
CA MET A 1 -43.87 -33.73 -17.35
C MET A 1 -42.68 -33.69 -16.41
N ARG A 2 -42.76 -32.79 -15.54
CA ARG A 2 -41.95 -32.48 -14.36
C ARG A 2 -41.02 -31.27 -14.51
N GLU A 3 -41.52 -30.29 -13.85
CA GLU A 3 -41.04 -28.96 -13.60
C GLU A 3 -39.75 -28.98 -12.78
N GLY A 4 -38.72 -28.35 -13.29
CA GLY A 4 -37.56 -28.01 -12.53
C GLY A 4 -37.65 -26.58 -12.06
N GLY A 5 -37.76 -26.43 -10.75
CA GLY A 5 -37.82 -25.10 -10.14
C GLY A 5 -36.50 -24.33 -10.34
N SER A 6 -36.64 -23.20 -10.96
CA SER A 6 -35.58 -22.24 -11.07
C SER A 6 -35.35 -21.57 -9.71
N GLN A 7 -34.30 -21.93 -9.05
CA GLN A 7 -33.81 -21.11 -7.94
C GLN A 7 -33.18 -19.87 -8.54
N LYS A 8 -33.88 -18.76 -8.42
CA LYS A 8 -33.29 -17.45 -8.66
C LYS A 8 -32.28 -17.20 -7.56
N ASN A 9 -31.04 -17.41 -7.88
CA ASN A 9 -29.96 -16.81 -7.11
C ASN A 9 -30.13 -15.30 -7.18
N LYS A 10 -30.61 -14.73 -6.12
CA LYS A 10 -30.46 -13.31 -5.88
C LYS A 10 -28.96 -13.07 -5.66
N GLU A 11 -28.28 -12.71 -6.71
CA GLU A 11 -27.02 -12.01 -6.54
C GLU A 11 -27.32 -10.77 -5.73
N VAL A 12 -26.99 -10.81 -4.47
CA VAL A 12 -26.84 -9.60 -3.68
C VAL A 12 -25.69 -8.89 -4.30
N LEU A 13 -25.97 -7.95 -5.19
CA LEU A 13 -25.04 -6.91 -5.57
C LEU A 13 -24.65 -6.22 -4.27
N SER A 14 -23.55 -6.66 -3.68
CA SER A 14 -22.88 -5.85 -2.69
C SER A 14 -22.57 -4.54 -3.39
N SER A 15 -23.35 -3.53 -3.10
CA SER A 15 -22.97 -2.15 -3.42
C SER A 15 -21.54 -1.99 -2.95
N PRO A 16 -20.64 -1.46 -3.78
CA PRO A 16 -19.32 -1.12 -3.28
C PRO A 16 -19.54 -0.20 -2.10
N THR A 17 -19.12 -0.64 -0.96
CA THR A 17 -19.15 0.19 0.23
C THR A 17 -18.51 1.50 -0.17
N PRO A 18 -19.24 2.59 -0.08
CA PRO A 18 -18.67 3.86 -0.50
C PRO A 18 -17.41 4.10 0.32
N SER A 19 -16.41 4.56 -0.37
CA SER A 19 -15.11 4.95 0.12
C SER A 19 -15.16 5.52 1.54
N VAL A 20 -15.19 4.63 2.50
CA VAL A 20 -15.05 4.95 3.92
C VAL A 20 -13.69 5.62 4.17
N SER A 21 -12.75 5.48 3.23
CA SER A 21 -11.35 5.88 3.45
C SER A 21 -11.10 7.39 3.32
N LEU A 22 -11.78 8.11 2.41
CA LEU A 22 -11.49 9.54 2.24
C LEU A 22 -12.19 10.42 3.25
N SER A 23 -13.41 10.06 3.62
CA SER A 23 -14.06 10.74 4.74
C SER A 23 -13.33 10.46 6.06
N GLN A 24 -12.76 9.25 6.20
CA GLN A 24 -12.00 8.90 7.41
C GLN A 24 -10.67 9.65 7.51
N THR A 25 -9.97 9.93 6.39
CA THR A 25 -8.74 10.73 6.45
C THR A 25 -9.02 12.18 6.83
N SER A 26 -10.05 12.78 6.25
CA SER A 26 -10.42 14.15 6.57
C SER A 26 -10.92 14.27 8.02
N ASP A 27 -11.74 13.31 8.44
CA ASP A 27 -12.29 13.31 9.80
C ASP A 27 -11.18 13.10 10.84
N PHE A 28 -10.23 12.22 10.55
CA PHE A 28 -9.12 11.94 11.46
C PHE A 28 -8.16 13.14 11.57
N GLN A 29 -7.89 13.81 10.46
CA GLN A 29 -7.08 15.02 10.48
C GLN A 29 -7.77 16.15 11.26
N HIS A 30 -9.09 16.26 11.10
CA HIS A 30 -9.89 17.23 11.85
C HIS A 30 -9.91 16.88 13.33
N GLU A 31 -10.04 15.61 13.66
CA GLU A 31 -10.04 15.12 15.05
C GLU A 31 -8.72 15.41 15.75
N SER A 32 -7.60 15.14 15.07
CA SER A 32 -6.27 15.37 15.66
C SER A 32 -5.94 16.84 15.87
N GLN A 33 -6.57 17.73 15.11
CA GLN A 33 -6.44 19.18 15.31
C GLN A 33 -7.28 19.69 16.48
N LEU A 34 -8.30 18.94 16.89
CA LEU A 34 -9.17 19.31 17.98
C LEU A 34 -8.61 18.98 19.35
N PHE A 35 -7.76 17.97 19.44
CA PHE A 35 -7.24 17.51 20.72
C PHE A 35 -5.94 18.19 21.07
N THR A 36 -5.90 18.83 22.23
CA THR A 36 -4.67 19.25 22.87
C THR A 36 -4.31 18.26 23.97
N GLU A 37 -3.05 18.25 24.41
CA GLU A 37 -2.58 17.36 25.46
C GLU A 37 -3.43 17.50 26.75
N PRO A 38 -3.80 18.71 27.19
CA PRO A 38 -4.73 18.85 28.33
C PRO A 38 -6.12 18.27 28.11
N HIS A 39 -6.65 18.36 26.86
CA HIS A 39 -7.95 17.77 26.54
C HIS A 39 -7.93 16.25 26.68
N LEU A 40 -6.84 15.62 26.22
CA LEU A 40 -6.69 14.17 26.31
C LEU A 40 -6.58 13.70 27.76
N ALA A 41 -5.84 14.44 28.60
CA ALA A 41 -5.74 14.14 30.03
C ALA A 41 -7.10 14.30 30.75
N GLN A 42 -7.87 15.33 30.39
CA GLN A 42 -9.21 15.53 30.91
C GLN A 42 -10.16 14.40 30.49
N MET A 43 -10.07 13.97 29.26
CA MET A 43 -10.86 12.84 28.74
C MET A 43 -10.52 11.55 29.48
N GLU A 44 -9.24 11.28 29.68
CA GLU A 44 -8.79 10.08 30.40
C GLU A 44 -9.38 10.05 31.81
N LYS A 45 -9.28 11.17 32.52
CA LYS A 45 -9.84 11.30 33.89
C LYS A 45 -11.36 11.12 33.91
N MET A 46 -12.05 11.80 32.99
CA MET A 46 -13.49 11.72 32.86
C MET A 46 -13.96 10.28 32.59
N PHE A 47 -13.29 9.58 31.71
CA PHE A 47 -13.66 8.20 31.38
C PHE A 47 -13.39 7.26 32.54
N GLN A 48 -12.29 7.47 33.28
CA GLN A 48 -12.02 6.66 34.46
C GLN A 48 -13.14 6.85 35.51
N ASP A 49 -13.54 8.07 35.76
CA ASP A 49 -14.60 8.38 36.72
C ASP A 49 -15.96 7.80 36.32
N GLU A 50 -16.33 7.92 35.05
CA GLU A 50 -17.62 7.41 34.52
C GLU A 50 -17.66 5.88 34.42
N VAL A 51 -16.55 5.27 33.99
CA VAL A 51 -16.45 3.83 33.87
C VAL A 51 -16.44 3.16 35.25
N ASP A 52 -15.79 3.79 36.24
CA ASP A 52 -15.79 3.28 37.62
C ASP A 52 -17.20 3.32 38.25
N SER A 53 -18.05 4.23 37.77
CA SER A 53 -19.42 4.35 38.29
C SER A 53 -20.44 3.45 37.60
N THR A 54 -20.30 3.22 36.29
CA THR A 54 -21.34 2.53 35.49
C THR A 54 -20.86 1.26 34.77
N GLY A 55 -19.53 1.08 34.62
CA GLY A 55 -18.95 -0.07 33.92
C GLY A 55 -19.01 0.03 32.39
N ALA A 56 -19.82 0.94 31.85
CA ALA A 56 -19.96 1.13 30.40
C ALA A 56 -20.54 2.50 30.08
N LEU A 57 -20.14 3.04 28.94
CA LEU A 57 -20.62 4.35 28.47
C LEU A 57 -21.43 4.18 27.19
N ASP A 58 -22.65 4.69 27.18
CA ASP A 58 -23.45 4.76 25.95
C ASP A 58 -23.11 6.04 25.17
N MET A 59 -23.54 6.06 23.90
CA MET A 59 -23.25 7.16 22.98
C MET A 59 -23.71 8.53 23.52
N LYS A 60 -24.90 8.60 24.12
CA LYS A 60 -25.47 9.87 24.63
C LYS A 60 -24.65 10.43 25.76
N THR A 61 -24.24 9.60 26.71
CA THR A 61 -23.40 9.98 27.85
C THR A 61 -22.01 10.39 27.35
N PHE A 62 -21.45 9.64 26.39
CA PHE A 62 -20.17 9.95 25.78
C PHE A 62 -20.19 11.33 25.12
N VAL A 63 -21.18 11.58 24.25
CA VAL A 63 -21.31 12.87 23.53
C VAL A 63 -21.43 14.03 24.53
N LYS A 64 -22.26 13.88 25.56
CA LYS A 64 -22.47 14.90 26.55
C LYS A 64 -21.19 15.19 27.35
N ALA A 65 -20.43 14.16 27.67
CA ALA A 65 -19.19 14.29 28.42
C ALA A 65 -18.07 14.92 27.59
N VAL A 66 -17.88 14.44 26.36
CA VAL A 66 -16.83 14.95 25.45
C VAL A 66 -17.15 16.41 25.04
N LYS A 67 -18.42 16.75 24.84
CA LYS A 67 -18.83 18.12 24.50
C LYS A 67 -18.47 19.15 25.60
N LYS A 68 -18.40 18.73 26.86
CA LYS A 68 -17.93 19.59 27.96
C LYS A 68 -16.45 19.93 27.83
N ILE A 69 -15.67 19.00 27.31
CA ILE A 69 -14.21 19.17 27.14
C ILE A 69 -13.92 19.88 25.83
N LEU A 70 -14.58 19.43 24.74
CA LEU A 70 -14.41 19.97 23.39
C LEU A 70 -15.64 20.75 22.97
N SER A 71 -15.78 21.95 23.52
CA SER A 71 -16.94 22.81 23.29
C SER A 71 -17.14 23.15 21.81
N ASN A 72 -16.06 23.23 21.05
CA ASN A 72 -16.08 23.63 19.64
C ASN A 72 -16.31 22.46 18.67
N ALA A 73 -16.25 21.20 19.13
CA ALA A 73 -16.48 20.06 18.26
C ALA A 73 -17.98 19.88 17.95
N SER A 74 -18.30 19.50 16.73
CA SER A 74 -19.69 19.21 16.37
C SER A 74 -20.15 17.89 17.00
N ILE A 75 -21.45 17.75 17.18
CA ILE A 75 -22.04 16.53 17.76
C ILE A 75 -21.75 15.34 16.85
N GLU A 76 -21.88 15.53 15.53
CA GLU A 76 -21.64 14.50 14.53
C GLU A 76 -20.20 13.96 14.60
N MET A 77 -19.24 14.86 14.86
CA MET A 77 -17.84 14.49 14.99
C MET A 77 -17.60 13.67 16.27
N ILE A 78 -18.23 14.04 17.37
CA ILE A 78 -18.11 13.29 18.64
C ILE A 78 -18.79 11.92 18.52
N GLU A 79 -19.92 11.84 17.81
CA GLU A 79 -20.59 10.57 17.52
C GLU A 79 -19.70 9.67 16.66
N ALA A 80 -19.04 10.22 15.64
CA ALA A 80 -18.09 9.49 14.82
C ALA A 80 -16.90 8.98 15.66
N LEU A 81 -16.45 9.78 16.61
CA LEU A 81 -15.40 9.36 17.54
C LEU A 81 -15.87 8.20 18.42
N PHE A 82 -17.11 8.25 18.92
CA PHE A 82 -17.68 7.16 19.72
C PHE A 82 -17.71 5.86 18.91
N LEU A 83 -18.15 5.93 17.64
CA LEU A 83 -18.23 4.74 16.80
C LEU A 83 -16.86 4.12 16.52
N LYS A 84 -15.81 4.92 16.56
CA LYS A 84 -14.42 4.40 16.46
C LYS A 84 -13.98 3.69 17.73
N VAL A 85 -14.49 4.13 18.88
CA VAL A 85 -14.18 3.53 20.18
C VAL A 85 -15.03 2.29 20.43
N ASP A 86 -16.26 2.26 19.95
CA ASP A 86 -17.18 1.13 20.09
C ASP A 86 -16.80 0.02 19.09
N MET A 87 -15.73 -0.68 19.41
CA MET A 87 -15.15 -1.72 18.53
C MET A 87 -16.08 -2.91 18.32
N ASN A 88 -17.01 -3.15 19.25
CA ASN A 88 -17.92 -4.29 19.21
C ASN A 88 -19.25 -3.96 18.55
N CYS A 89 -19.49 -2.69 18.19
CA CYS A 89 -20.72 -2.20 17.56
C CYS A 89 -21.98 -2.54 18.36
N ASN A 90 -21.87 -2.51 19.70
CA ASN A 90 -23.01 -2.81 20.59
C ASN A 90 -23.61 -1.54 21.21
N GLY A 91 -23.13 -0.38 20.82
CA GLY A 91 -23.59 0.91 21.34
C GLY A 91 -23.06 1.25 22.72
N LEU A 92 -22.08 0.49 23.23
CA LEU A 92 -21.52 0.65 24.57
C LEU A 92 -19.99 0.55 24.53
N THR A 93 -19.31 1.44 25.23
CA THR A 93 -17.88 1.31 25.49
C THR A 93 -17.71 0.83 26.94
N SER A 94 -16.97 -0.26 27.14
CA SER A 94 -16.81 -0.84 28.47
C SER A 94 -15.36 -0.91 28.90
N ALA A 95 -15.11 -0.78 30.19
CA ALA A 95 -13.78 -0.92 30.79
C ALA A 95 -13.27 -2.36 30.68
N ALA A 96 -14.18 -3.33 30.69
CA ALA A 96 -13.81 -4.75 30.64
C ALA A 96 -13.14 -5.16 29.32
N SER A 97 -13.39 -4.43 28.24
CA SER A 97 -12.77 -4.70 26.95
C SER A 97 -11.37 -4.12 26.81
N GLY A 98 -10.92 -3.28 27.76
CA GLY A 98 -9.62 -2.60 27.67
C GLY A 98 -9.53 -1.58 26.54
N GLY A 99 -10.57 -1.48 25.72
CA GLY A 99 -10.53 -0.81 24.44
C GLY A 99 -10.29 0.68 24.51
N TRP A 100 -10.90 1.33 25.51
CA TRP A 100 -10.81 2.79 25.61
C TRP A 100 -9.39 3.26 25.98
N ARG A 101 -8.78 2.61 26.96
CA ARG A 101 -7.44 3.01 27.43
C ARG A 101 -6.40 2.85 26.33
N GLU A 102 -6.48 1.74 25.61
CA GLU A 102 -5.58 1.48 24.49
C GLU A 102 -5.83 2.45 23.32
N TYR A 103 -7.09 2.83 23.09
CA TYR A 103 -7.42 3.84 22.10
C TYR A 103 -6.85 5.21 22.48
N LEU A 104 -6.99 5.62 23.75
CA LEU A 104 -6.39 6.86 24.23
C LEU A 104 -4.87 6.84 24.11
N ASP A 105 -4.25 5.73 24.49
CA ASP A 105 -2.79 5.56 24.33
C ASP A 105 -2.38 5.68 22.85
N TYR A 106 -3.17 5.10 21.96
CA TYR A 106 -2.94 5.22 20.52
C TYR A 106 -3.04 6.68 20.06
N VAL A 107 -4.11 7.38 20.43
CA VAL A 107 -4.33 8.79 20.06
C VAL A 107 -3.22 9.68 20.65
N MET A 108 -2.82 9.42 21.89
CA MET A 108 -1.73 10.17 22.54
C MET A 108 -0.40 9.98 21.84
N ARG A 109 -0.09 8.74 21.45
CA ARG A 109 1.15 8.45 20.70
C ARG A 109 1.13 9.11 19.34
N GLU A 110 -0.01 9.09 18.67
CA GLU A 110 -0.16 9.74 17.38
C GLU A 110 -0.01 11.24 17.48
N PHE A 111 -0.61 11.84 18.50
CA PHE A 111 -0.48 13.27 18.76
C PHE A 111 0.99 13.67 19.01
N LYS A 112 1.70 12.90 19.84
CA LYS A 112 3.12 13.15 20.12
C LYS A 112 3.98 12.93 18.87
N GLY A 113 3.63 11.95 18.04
CA GLY A 113 4.31 11.70 16.78
C GLY A 113 4.17 12.87 15.82
N LYS A 114 2.95 13.41 15.71
CA LYS A 114 2.67 14.58 14.84
C LYS A 114 3.40 15.83 15.32
N GLU A 115 3.41 16.06 16.63
CA GLU A 115 4.12 17.21 17.21
C GLU A 115 5.62 17.12 16.94
N LYS A 116 6.19 15.93 17.06
CA LYS A 116 7.62 15.71 16.77
C LYS A 116 7.92 15.93 15.29
N MET A 117 7.01 15.56 14.40
CA MET A 117 7.19 15.74 12.96
C MET A 117 6.97 17.16 12.49
N MET A 118 6.01 17.87 13.06
CA MET A 118 5.85 19.30 12.79
C MET A 118 7.14 20.06 13.07
N ARG A 119 7.94 19.56 14.00
CA ARG A 119 9.25 20.14 14.31
C ARG A 119 10.34 19.75 13.31
N SER A 120 10.20 18.62 12.62
CA SER A 120 11.24 18.13 11.70
C SER A 120 10.96 18.35 10.22
N GLN A 121 9.72 18.46 9.80
CA GLN A 121 9.24 18.77 8.43
C GLN A 121 10.10 18.21 7.29
N CYS A 122 10.55 16.96 7.42
CA CYS A 122 11.36 16.31 6.40
C CYS A 122 10.59 15.16 5.76
N TYR A 123 10.44 15.21 4.44
CA TYR A 123 9.77 14.17 3.67
C TYR A 123 10.79 13.40 2.85
N LEU A 124 10.78 12.08 2.99
CA LEU A 124 11.66 11.23 2.17
C LEU A 124 11.05 11.08 0.78
N ARG A 125 11.84 11.40 -0.23
CA ARG A 125 11.49 11.24 -1.65
C ARG A 125 12.61 10.51 -2.36
N PHE A 126 12.29 9.91 -3.51
CA PHE A 126 13.25 9.16 -4.30
C PHE A 126 13.45 9.80 -5.67
N HIS A 127 14.70 9.77 -6.14
CA HIS A 127 15.06 10.22 -7.48
C HIS A 127 14.79 9.14 -8.52
N LEU A 128 14.23 9.52 -9.64
CA LEU A 128 14.15 8.71 -10.83
C LEU A 128 15.20 9.17 -11.82
N PRO A 129 15.74 8.29 -12.66
CA PRO A 129 15.40 6.87 -12.84
C PRO A 129 16.05 5.95 -11.81
N MET A 130 15.52 4.73 -11.70
CA MET A 130 16.12 3.68 -10.90
C MET A 130 17.43 3.22 -11.53
N ARG A 131 18.50 3.14 -10.75
CA ARG A 131 19.76 2.57 -11.20
C ARG A 131 19.64 1.05 -11.25
N ILE A 132 19.86 0.45 -12.40
CA ILE A 132 19.73 -1.00 -12.60
C ILE A 132 21.11 -1.61 -12.74
N ILE A 133 21.38 -2.65 -11.94
CA ILE A 133 22.61 -3.43 -12.03
C ILE A 133 22.23 -4.79 -12.61
N PRO A 134 22.53 -5.06 -13.88
CA PRO A 134 22.24 -6.35 -14.50
C PRO A 134 23.17 -7.43 -13.97
N LEU A 135 22.64 -8.63 -13.83
CA LEU A 135 23.39 -9.78 -13.33
C LEU A 135 23.49 -10.82 -14.44
N ASN A 136 24.66 -11.44 -14.57
CA ASN A 136 24.97 -12.34 -15.67
C ASN A 136 24.61 -13.81 -15.41
N HIS A 137 24.06 -14.12 -14.21
CA HIS A 137 23.77 -15.53 -13.88
C HIS A 137 22.39 -16.02 -14.34
N GLY A 138 21.52 -15.12 -14.79
CA GLY A 138 20.24 -15.53 -15.39
C GLY A 138 19.21 -16.12 -14.44
N CYS A 139 19.37 -15.91 -13.11
CA CYS A 139 18.49 -16.47 -12.09
C CYS A 139 17.99 -15.36 -11.20
N GLU A 140 16.74 -15.49 -10.69
CA GLU A 140 16.18 -14.46 -9.83
C GLU A 140 16.84 -14.43 -8.45
N ILE A 141 16.98 -13.23 -7.92
CA ILE A 141 17.50 -12.99 -6.57
C ILE A 141 16.36 -13.23 -5.58
N VAL A 142 16.63 -14.01 -4.54
CA VAL A 142 15.62 -14.33 -3.51
C VAL A 142 15.59 -13.28 -2.42
N LYS A 143 16.78 -12.79 -2.00
CA LYS A 143 16.88 -11.89 -0.86
C LYS A 143 18.08 -10.98 -0.98
N VAL A 144 17.91 -9.74 -0.50
CA VAL A 144 19.00 -8.78 -0.29
C VAL A 144 19.09 -8.49 1.20
N GLU A 145 20.27 -8.60 1.77
CA GLU A 145 20.57 -8.30 3.18
C GLU A 145 21.77 -7.37 3.25
N PHE A 146 21.91 -6.65 4.35
CA PHE A 146 23.04 -5.77 4.60
C PHE A 146 23.73 -6.20 5.88
N LEU A 147 25.04 -6.37 5.82
CA LEU A 147 25.85 -6.81 6.96
C LEU A 147 26.96 -5.81 7.23
N VAL A 148 27.05 -5.33 8.48
CA VAL A 148 28.13 -4.46 8.93
C VAL A 148 29.14 -5.31 9.72
N GLN A 149 30.38 -5.32 9.26
CA GLN A 149 31.47 -5.97 10.00
C GLN A 149 31.89 -5.08 11.17
N ARG A 150 31.73 -5.60 12.40
CA ARG A 150 31.91 -4.83 13.62
C ARG A 150 33.28 -4.17 13.75
N ARG A 151 34.34 -4.89 13.33
CA ARG A 151 35.72 -4.41 13.53
C ARG A 151 36.14 -3.29 12.57
N LYS A 152 35.60 -3.27 11.37
CA LYS A 152 36.01 -2.33 10.31
C LYS A 152 34.99 -1.26 10.00
N LYS A 153 33.80 -1.34 10.56
CA LYS A 153 32.64 -0.46 10.25
C LYS A 153 32.32 -0.37 8.73
N ILE A 154 32.72 -1.41 7.98
CA ILE A 154 32.45 -1.49 6.55
C ILE A 154 31.23 -2.37 6.34
N GLY A 155 30.26 -1.85 5.60
CA GLY A 155 29.06 -2.58 5.27
C GLY A 155 29.17 -3.28 3.93
N HIS A 156 28.47 -4.39 3.79
CA HIS A 156 28.37 -5.17 2.55
C HIS A 156 26.93 -5.56 2.33
N PHE A 157 26.48 -5.48 1.08
CA PHE A 157 25.22 -6.10 0.69
C PHE A 157 25.48 -7.56 0.33
N LEU A 158 24.56 -8.42 0.75
CA LEU A 158 24.56 -9.83 0.40
C LEU A 158 23.30 -10.11 -0.41
N THR A 159 23.46 -10.83 -1.52
CA THR A 159 22.35 -11.34 -2.30
C THR A 159 22.49 -12.84 -2.46
N VAL A 160 21.37 -13.55 -2.48
CA VAL A 160 21.34 -14.97 -2.79
C VAL A 160 20.35 -15.19 -3.93
N THR A 161 20.76 -15.99 -4.91
CA THR A 161 19.90 -16.35 -6.02
C THR A 161 19.13 -17.64 -5.73
N LYS A 162 18.09 -17.88 -6.50
CA LYS A 162 17.24 -19.05 -6.35
C LYS A 162 18.02 -20.36 -6.54
N ASP A 163 19.08 -20.34 -7.36
CA ASP A 163 19.93 -21.52 -7.60
C ASP A 163 21.14 -21.61 -6.67
N GLY A 164 21.21 -20.74 -5.65
CA GLY A 164 22.20 -20.85 -4.58
C GLY A 164 23.53 -20.15 -4.82
N ILE A 165 23.53 -19.02 -5.53
CA ILE A 165 24.73 -18.19 -5.68
C ILE A 165 24.64 -17.08 -4.62
N LEU A 166 25.56 -17.07 -3.66
CA LEU A 166 25.67 -16.03 -2.64
C LEU A 166 26.74 -15.03 -3.09
N GLN A 167 26.35 -13.76 -3.18
CA GLN A 167 27.22 -12.71 -3.68
C GLN A 167 27.36 -11.59 -2.63
N PHE A 168 28.58 -11.08 -2.51
CA PHE A 168 28.92 -9.95 -1.64
C PHE A 168 29.15 -8.73 -2.51
N TRP A 169 28.54 -7.64 -2.13
CA TRP A 169 28.59 -6.36 -2.85
C TRP A 169 29.08 -5.26 -1.91
N SER A 170 29.84 -4.32 -2.44
CA SER A 170 30.19 -3.10 -1.69
C SER A 170 28.94 -2.24 -1.50
N GLU A 171 29.03 -1.19 -0.70
CA GLU A 171 27.94 -0.25 -0.51
C GLU A 171 27.57 0.49 -1.81
N SER A 172 28.52 0.60 -2.74
CA SER A 172 28.29 1.18 -4.08
C SER A 172 27.77 0.15 -5.10
N PHE A 173 27.52 -1.08 -4.68
CA PHE A 173 27.08 -2.20 -5.50
C PHE A 173 28.07 -2.61 -6.59
N SER A 174 29.35 -2.67 -6.24
CA SER A 174 30.34 -3.38 -7.03
C SER A 174 30.55 -4.77 -6.42
N LEU A 175 30.57 -5.79 -7.26
CA LEU A 175 30.69 -7.17 -6.83
C LEU A 175 32.09 -7.43 -6.24
N THR A 176 32.15 -7.91 -5.01
CA THR A 176 33.42 -8.20 -4.33
C THR A 176 33.75 -9.69 -4.34
N SER A 177 32.76 -10.56 -4.16
CA SER A 177 32.98 -12.00 -4.19
C SER A 177 31.67 -12.73 -4.50
N SER A 178 31.80 -13.96 -5.00
CA SER A 178 30.67 -14.80 -5.38
C SER A 178 30.96 -16.24 -5.00
N PHE A 179 29.99 -16.91 -4.42
CA PHE A 179 30.12 -18.29 -3.93
C PHE A 179 28.93 -19.11 -4.40
N ARG A 180 29.21 -20.34 -4.87
CA ARG A 180 28.17 -21.32 -5.19
C ARG A 180 28.03 -22.27 -3.99
N LEU A 181 26.85 -22.25 -3.34
CA LEU A 181 26.63 -22.95 -2.09
C LEU A 181 26.79 -24.46 -2.23
N TYR A 182 26.39 -25.03 -3.36
CA TYR A 182 26.53 -26.48 -3.59
C TYR A 182 28.00 -26.93 -3.73
N GLN A 183 28.90 -26.01 -4.03
CA GLN A 183 30.34 -26.32 -4.08
C GLN A 183 30.98 -26.25 -2.68
N ILE A 184 30.42 -25.44 -1.80
CA ILE A 184 30.91 -25.26 -0.43
C ILE A 184 30.51 -26.46 0.44
N HIS A 185 29.27 -26.95 0.26
CA HIS A 185 28.74 -28.08 1.01
C HIS A 185 28.55 -29.26 0.05
N PRO A 186 29.40 -30.28 0.11
CA PRO A 186 29.38 -31.36 -0.91
C PRO A 186 28.10 -32.18 -0.94
N LEU A 187 27.34 -32.20 0.15
CA LEU A 187 26.05 -32.89 0.20
C LEU A 187 24.87 -32.03 -0.26
N HIS A 188 25.16 -30.82 -0.69
CA HIS A 188 24.13 -29.87 -1.13
C HIS A 188 23.52 -30.35 -2.45
N ASN A 189 22.19 -30.44 -2.47
CA ASN A 189 21.47 -30.88 -3.68
C ASN A 189 21.54 -29.80 -4.75
N GLN A 190 22.04 -30.14 -5.93
CA GLN A 190 22.16 -29.20 -7.04
C GLN A 190 20.80 -28.74 -7.57
N GLN A 191 19.75 -29.50 -7.32
CA GLN A 191 18.38 -29.16 -7.76
C GLN A 191 17.61 -28.35 -6.74
N MET A 192 18.19 -28.05 -5.58
CA MET A 192 17.52 -27.28 -4.57
C MET A 192 17.26 -25.84 -5.04
N ARG A 193 16.20 -25.26 -4.51
CA ARG A 193 15.87 -23.85 -4.74
C ARG A 193 15.87 -23.12 -3.41
N VAL A 194 16.64 -22.04 -3.32
CA VAL A 194 16.68 -21.17 -2.14
C VAL A 194 15.36 -20.45 -1.98
N ILE A 195 14.86 -20.38 -0.76
CA ILE A 195 13.57 -19.77 -0.44
C ILE A 195 13.75 -18.45 0.33
N ASP A 196 14.68 -18.43 1.30
CA ASP A 196 14.90 -17.23 2.13
C ASP A 196 16.31 -17.24 2.68
N MET A 197 16.74 -16.08 3.15
CA MET A 197 18.06 -15.86 3.75
C MET A 197 17.94 -14.80 4.85
N VAL A 198 18.68 -14.96 5.94
CA VAL A 198 18.79 -13.94 6.98
C VAL A 198 20.24 -13.91 7.51
N CYS A 199 20.73 -12.70 7.79
CA CYS A 199 22.06 -12.50 8.38
C CYS A 199 21.96 -12.48 9.89
N LEU A 200 22.83 -13.24 10.57
CA LEU A 200 23.00 -13.19 12.01
C LEU A 200 24.21 -12.26 12.29
N HIS A 201 23.90 -10.98 12.43
CA HIS A 201 24.89 -9.89 12.43
C HIS A 201 25.95 -10.03 13.54
N ASN A 202 25.54 -10.50 14.72
CA ASN A 202 26.43 -10.61 15.86
C ASN A 202 27.38 -11.84 15.78
N MET A 203 27.05 -12.80 14.89
CA MET A 203 27.78 -14.07 14.78
C MET A 203 28.56 -14.22 13.48
N ASN A 204 28.44 -13.29 12.55
CA ASN A 204 28.99 -13.39 11.19
C ASN A 204 28.50 -14.66 10.47
N LEU A 205 27.26 -15.04 10.71
CA LEU A 205 26.61 -16.19 10.06
C LEU A 205 25.52 -15.71 9.13
N VAL A 206 25.27 -16.49 8.11
CA VAL A 206 24.08 -16.36 7.27
C VAL A 206 23.31 -17.68 7.31
N ALA A 207 22.00 -17.58 7.55
CA ALA A 207 21.09 -18.73 7.53
C ALA A 207 20.35 -18.74 6.20
N ILE A 208 20.33 -19.87 5.53
CA ILE A 208 19.71 -20.04 4.22
C ILE A 208 18.79 -21.25 4.28
N VAL A 209 17.57 -21.09 3.79
CA VAL A 209 16.60 -22.17 3.67
C VAL A 209 16.27 -22.42 2.21
N SER A 210 15.99 -23.67 1.91
CA SER A 210 15.70 -24.14 0.56
C SER A 210 14.61 -25.19 0.59
N THR A 211 14.32 -25.74 -0.57
CA THR A 211 13.34 -26.83 -0.73
C THR A 211 13.80 -28.14 -0.07
N ASP A 212 15.00 -28.21 0.46
CA ASP A 212 15.57 -29.43 1.05
C ASP A 212 15.18 -29.66 2.53
N GLN A 213 14.25 -28.95 3.09
CA GLN A 213 13.83 -29.12 4.51
C GLN A 213 15.01 -29.04 5.48
N LYS A 214 15.87 -28.07 5.27
CA LYS A 214 17.04 -27.82 6.12
C LYS A 214 17.23 -26.33 6.29
N VAL A 215 17.82 -25.92 7.42
CA VAL A 215 18.33 -24.56 7.60
C VAL A 215 19.85 -24.67 7.63
N GLU A 216 20.50 -24.16 6.61
CA GLU A 216 21.94 -24.20 6.50
C GLU A 216 22.56 -22.90 6.97
N PHE A 217 23.59 -22.98 7.80
CA PHE A 217 24.31 -21.84 8.34
C PHE A 217 25.72 -21.81 7.76
N PHE A 218 26.09 -20.65 7.22
CA PHE A 218 27.40 -20.44 6.62
C PHE A 218 28.12 -19.34 7.38
N ASP A 219 29.39 -19.57 7.71
CA ASP A 219 30.26 -18.56 8.30
C ASP A 219 30.80 -17.67 7.18
N ILE A 220 30.51 -16.37 7.30
CA ILE A 220 30.89 -15.38 6.29
C ILE A 220 31.96 -14.42 6.79
N SER A 221 32.72 -14.84 7.79
CA SER A 221 33.85 -14.05 8.34
C SER A 221 34.90 -13.84 7.25
N ASN A 222 35.50 -12.66 7.26
CA ASN A 222 36.61 -12.29 6.38
C ASN A 222 36.32 -12.44 4.88
N ARG A 223 35.05 -12.21 4.49
CA ARG A 223 34.60 -12.31 3.10
C ARG A 223 34.79 -13.72 2.50
N LYS A 224 34.87 -14.71 3.36
CA LYS A 224 34.83 -16.11 2.94
C LYS A 224 33.45 -16.67 3.20
N CYS A 225 33.15 -17.78 2.61
CA CYS A 225 31.90 -18.49 2.86
C CYS A 225 32.21 -19.94 3.12
N VAL A 226 32.00 -20.39 4.35
CA VAL A 226 32.32 -21.75 4.80
C VAL A 226 31.10 -22.32 5.49
N TRP A 227 30.73 -23.56 5.14
CA TRP A 227 29.61 -24.23 5.80
C TRP A 227 29.94 -24.41 7.29
N ALA A 228 29.06 -23.89 8.15
CA ALA A 228 29.23 -23.99 9.60
C ALA A 228 28.47 -25.17 10.19
N PHE A 229 27.14 -25.18 10.03
CA PHE A 229 26.29 -26.28 10.51
C PHE A 229 24.93 -26.20 9.85
N THR A 230 24.15 -27.27 10.01
CA THR A 230 22.83 -27.40 9.41
C THR A 230 21.81 -27.88 10.43
N PHE A 231 20.65 -27.22 10.51
CA PHE A 231 19.51 -27.72 11.25
C PHE A 231 18.79 -28.77 10.40
N ILE A 232 18.67 -29.99 10.94
CA ILE A 232 17.95 -31.10 10.32
C ILE A 232 16.75 -31.50 11.18
N ASP A 233 16.00 -32.49 10.75
CA ASP A 233 14.79 -33.01 11.43
C ASP A 233 13.71 -31.94 11.56
N LEU A 234 13.55 -31.11 10.55
CA LEU A 234 12.47 -30.13 10.49
C LEU A 234 11.15 -30.83 10.14
N ASP A 235 10.04 -30.29 10.65
CA ASP A 235 8.70 -30.83 10.39
C ASP A 235 8.26 -30.64 8.94
N SER A 236 8.72 -29.58 8.28
CA SER A 236 8.38 -29.28 6.89
C SER A 236 9.35 -28.25 6.34
N CYS A 237 9.17 -27.87 5.08
CA CYS A 237 9.99 -26.88 4.40
C CYS A 237 9.81 -25.50 5.04
N VAL A 238 10.90 -24.84 5.40
CA VAL A 238 10.89 -23.49 5.97
C VAL A 238 10.74 -22.49 4.83
N LEU A 239 9.84 -21.51 5.02
CA LEU A 239 9.53 -20.51 4.02
C LEU A 239 10.06 -19.12 4.36
N THR A 240 10.19 -18.80 5.65
CA THR A 240 10.54 -17.48 6.10
C THR A 240 11.43 -17.55 7.33
N LEU A 241 12.43 -16.68 7.37
CA LEU A 241 13.38 -16.58 8.46
C LEU A 241 13.37 -15.14 8.99
N ASN A 242 13.64 -15.01 10.30
CA ASN A 242 13.88 -13.70 10.90
C ASN A 242 14.89 -13.85 12.04
N TYR A 243 15.77 -12.88 12.15
CA TYR A 243 16.76 -12.82 13.23
C TYR A 243 16.87 -11.39 13.74
N TRP A 244 16.86 -11.26 15.06
CA TRP A 244 17.08 -10.00 15.75
C TRP A 244 18.03 -10.22 16.92
N SER A 245 18.91 -9.27 17.15
CA SER A 245 19.80 -9.29 18.32
C SER A 245 20.12 -7.88 18.78
N ASP A 246 20.33 -7.77 20.09
CA ASP A 246 20.92 -6.60 20.72
C ASP A 246 22.20 -7.02 21.46
N TYR A 247 22.65 -6.23 22.44
CA TYR A 247 23.86 -6.57 23.17
C TYR A 247 23.68 -7.78 24.09
N HIS A 248 22.48 -8.08 24.51
CA HIS A 248 22.24 -9.11 25.55
C HIS A 248 21.33 -10.25 25.05
N ARG A 249 20.53 -10.01 24.04
CA ARG A 249 19.47 -10.93 23.64
C ARG A 249 19.51 -11.18 22.14
N ALA A 250 19.19 -12.41 21.77
CA ALA A 250 19.02 -12.80 20.36
C ALA A 250 17.74 -13.61 20.21
N VAL A 251 17.00 -13.38 19.10
CA VAL A 251 15.80 -14.12 18.76
C VAL A 251 15.91 -14.57 17.31
N PHE A 252 15.80 -15.87 17.09
CA PHE A 252 15.76 -16.49 15.76
C PHE A 252 14.43 -17.20 15.63
N CYS A 253 13.69 -16.89 14.55
CA CYS A 253 12.41 -17.52 14.33
C CYS A 253 12.23 -17.86 12.85
N TYR A 254 11.42 -18.88 12.60
CA TYR A 254 11.09 -19.29 11.25
C TYR A 254 9.67 -19.84 11.16
N GLY A 255 9.09 -19.77 9.97
CA GLY A 255 7.79 -20.33 9.64
C GLY A 255 7.88 -21.30 8.49
N ASP A 256 6.99 -22.28 8.44
CA ASP A 256 7.08 -23.38 7.48
C ASP A 256 5.77 -23.60 6.68
N THR A 257 5.79 -24.59 5.79
CA THR A 257 4.66 -24.91 4.92
C THR A 257 3.47 -25.53 5.64
N LYS A 258 3.67 -26.05 6.86
CA LYS A 258 2.58 -26.58 7.69
C LYS A 258 1.97 -25.50 8.60
N GLY A 259 2.42 -24.26 8.49
CA GLY A 259 1.97 -23.17 9.31
C GLY A 259 2.54 -23.16 10.72
N ASN A 260 3.59 -23.94 10.98
CA ASN A 260 4.29 -23.93 12.26
C ASN A 260 5.18 -22.70 12.35
N VAL A 261 5.30 -22.16 13.56
CA VAL A 261 6.26 -21.08 13.87
C VAL A 261 7.14 -21.55 15.00
N ILE A 262 8.45 -21.50 14.78
CA ILE A 262 9.46 -21.93 15.74
C ILE A 262 10.27 -20.71 16.15
N VAL A 263 10.48 -20.55 17.46
CA VAL A 263 11.20 -19.41 18.01
C VAL A 263 12.29 -19.92 18.95
N PHE A 264 13.51 -19.43 18.76
CA PHE A 264 14.62 -19.62 19.68
C PHE A 264 15.04 -18.28 20.24
N THR A 265 15.16 -18.19 21.56
CA THR A 265 15.66 -16.99 22.24
C THR A 265 16.85 -17.32 23.10
N SER A 266 17.80 -16.39 23.17
CA SER A 266 18.98 -16.51 24.04
C SER A 266 19.22 -15.16 24.70
N ASN A 267 19.56 -15.21 26.01
CA ASN A 267 19.93 -14.02 26.77
C ASN A 267 21.44 -13.82 26.84
N ASP A 268 22.21 -14.73 26.25
CA ASP A 268 23.66 -14.59 26.12
C ASP A 268 24.02 -14.67 24.64
N VAL A 269 24.37 -13.50 24.08
CA VAL A 269 24.66 -13.39 22.63
C VAL A 269 26.03 -14.05 22.33
N THR A 270 26.98 -14.01 23.27
CA THR A 270 28.34 -14.50 23.01
C THR A 270 28.46 -16.00 23.20
N HIS A 271 27.75 -16.58 24.15
CA HIS A 271 27.83 -18.00 24.48
C HIS A 271 26.54 -18.77 24.27
N GLY A 272 25.53 -18.11 23.73
CA GLY A 272 24.20 -18.66 23.60
C GLY A 272 23.96 -19.46 22.33
N LEU A 273 22.76 -19.33 21.84
CA LEU A 273 22.30 -20.04 20.63
C LEU A 273 23.27 -19.81 19.46
N PHE A 274 23.54 -20.86 18.70
CA PHE A 274 24.46 -20.93 17.54
C PHE A 274 25.93 -21.06 17.92
N ASN A 275 26.29 -21.18 19.22
CA ASN A 275 27.63 -21.57 19.64
C ASN A 275 27.76 -23.09 19.48
N PRO A 276 28.68 -23.62 18.68
CA PRO A 276 28.82 -25.07 18.47
C PRO A 276 29.04 -25.88 19.76
N UNK A 277 29.38 -25.35 20.47
CA UNK A 277 29.64 -25.95 21.68
C UNK A 277 28.48 -26.25 22.48
N ILE A 278 27.62 -25.49 22.33
CA ILE A 278 26.36 -25.60 23.07
C ILE A 278 25.35 -26.45 22.33
N LEU A 279 25.34 -26.39 21.02
CA LEU A 279 24.34 -27.07 20.19
C LEU A 279 24.44 -28.60 20.33
N PRO A 280 23.31 -29.32 20.45
CA PRO A 280 23.36 -30.77 20.66
C PRO A 280 23.81 -31.49 19.39
N ARG A 281 24.81 -32.33 19.54
CA ARG A 281 25.40 -33.12 18.45
C ARG A 281 24.52 -34.31 18.13
N THR A 282 24.41 -34.61 16.82
CA THR A 282 23.60 -35.73 16.36
C THR A 282 24.30 -37.08 16.46
N SER A 283 25.65 -37.08 16.47
CA SER A 283 26.40 -38.31 16.61
C SER A 283 27.70 -38.09 17.42
N ARG A 284 28.26 -39.21 17.84
CA ARG A 284 29.44 -39.24 18.72
C ARG A 284 30.73 -38.84 17.98
N TRP A 285 30.75 -38.88 16.64
CA TRP A 285 32.02 -38.93 15.93
C TRP A 285 32.47 -37.63 15.27
N ASP A 286 31.64 -36.84 14.76
CA ASP A 286 32.14 -35.62 14.16
C ASP A 286 31.06 -34.62 13.72
N HIS A 287 29.84 -34.96 13.90
CA HIS A 287 28.86 -34.21 13.15
C HIS A 287 28.05 -33.22 14.02
N TRP A 288 28.79 -32.40 14.79
CA TRP A 288 28.21 -31.20 15.37
C TRP A 288 27.68 -30.28 14.28
N THR A 289 28.15 -30.46 13.04
CA THR A 289 27.66 -29.71 11.87
C THR A 289 26.20 -30.03 11.54
N ASP A 290 25.72 -31.21 11.90
CA ASP A 290 24.30 -31.55 11.75
C ASP A 290 23.63 -31.50 13.11
N VAL A 291 22.72 -30.55 13.27
CA VAL A 291 22.03 -30.30 14.54
C VAL A 291 20.57 -30.66 14.39
N SER A 292 20.09 -31.59 15.23
CA SER A 292 18.68 -31.99 15.21
C SER A 292 17.80 -30.91 15.83
N THR A 293 16.94 -30.31 15.04
CA THR A 293 15.98 -29.32 15.52
C THR A 293 15.01 -29.94 16.52
N ARG A 294 14.67 -31.23 16.34
CA ARG A 294 13.81 -31.97 17.27
C ARG A 294 14.47 -32.05 18.66
N LYS A 295 15.79 -32.31 18.72
CA LYS A 295 16.53 -32.29 19.98
C LYS A 295 16.60 -30.91 20.59
N LEU A 296 16.86 -29.89 19.78
CA LEU A 296 16.90 -28.49 20.25
C LEU A 296 15.60 -28.07 20.92
N LEU A 297 14.47 -28.49 20.34
CA LEU A 297 13.15 -28.11 20.85
C LEU A 297 12.75 -28.89 22.12
N ASN A 298 13.30 -30.08 22.31
CA ASN A 298 12.99 -30.93 23.45
C ASN A 298 13.92 -30.72 24.63
N GLU A 299 15.13 -30.27 24.38
CA GLU A 299 16.13 -30.03 25.45
C GLU A 299 15.87 -28.76 26.22
N LYS A 300 15.94 -28.85 27.54
CA LYS A 300 15.97 -27.68 28.43
C LYS A 300 17.42 -27.22 28.59
N SER A 301 17.74 -26.08 28.03
CA SER A 301 19.08 -25.49 28.12
C SER A 301 19.02 -24.19 28.91
N PRO A 302 20.01 -23.92 29.78
CA PRO A 302 20.09 -22.61 30.42
C PRO A 302 20.53 -21.51 29.48
N MET A 303 21.04 -21.86 28.29
CA MET A 303 21.63 -20.90 27.36
C MET A 303 20.65 -20.42 26.28
N TYR A 304 19.57 -21.15 26.07
CA TYR A 304 18.53 -20.74 25.10
C TYR A 304 17.19 -21.31 25.52
N ARG A 305 16.13 -20.67 25.04
CA ARG A 305 14.73 -21.14 25.16
C ARG A 305 14.16 -21.35 23.77
N SER A 306 13.28 -22.32 23.64
CA SER A 306 12.61 -22.61 22.38
C SER A 306 11.10 -22.67 22.58
N TYR A 307 10.37 -22.21 21.58
CA TYR A 307 8.92 -22.22 21.54
C TYR A 307 8.49 -22.83 20.23
N ARG A 308 7.65 -23.84 20.30
CA ARG A 308 7.15 -24.58 19.15
C ARG A 308 5.64 -24.33 19.01
N LEU A 309 5.25 -23.50 18.08
CA LEU A 309 3.85 -23.13 17.81
C LEU A 309 3.36 -23.96 16.62
N ARG A 310 2.80 -25.14 16.94
CA ARG A 310 2.34 -26.08 15.91
C ARG A 310 1.06 -25.60 15.28
N ALA A 311 1.01 -25.63 13.96
CA ALA A 311 -0.17 -25.29 13.15
C ALA A 311 -0.79 -23.95 13.57
N LEU A 312 0.07 -22.97 13.87
CA LEU A 312 -0.38 -21.64 14.23
C LEU A 312 -1.19 -21.02 13.10
N HIS A 313 -0.81 -21.34 11.87
CA HIS A 313 -1.56 -21.04 10.66
C HIS A 313 -2.01 -22.35 10.02
N PRO A 314 -3.22 -22.41 9.44
CA PRO A 314 -3.67 -23.65 8.79
C PRO A 314 -3.01 -23.90 7.43
N ASN A 315 -2.23 -22.94 6.92
CA ASN A 315 -1.52 -23.05 5.67
C ASN A 315 -0.14 -22.41 5.82
N TRP A 316 0.56 -22.20 4.73
CA TRP A 316 1.93 -21.68 4.66
C TRP A 316 2.09 -20.39 5.47
N CYS A 317 3.12 -20.34 6.31
CA CYS A 317 3.53 -19.12 6.98
C CYS A 317 4.30 -18.27 5.98
N GLN A 318 3.72 -17.12 5.60
CA GLN A 318 4.29 -16.25 4.54
C GLN A 318 5.43 -15.38 5.06
N GLN A 319 5.32 -14.91 6.30
CA GLN A 319 6.33 -14.05 6.92
C GLN A 319 6.29 -14.25 8.43
N VAL A 320 7.47 -14.21 9.05
CA VAL A 320 7.61 -14.20 10.50
C VAL A 320 8.58 -13.09 10.88
N LYS A 321 8.30 -12.41 11.99
CA LYS A 321 9.17 -11.32 12.47
C LYS A 321 9.03 -11.15 13.97
N PHE A 322 10.18 -11.04 14.66
CA PHE A 322 10.20 -10.65 16.07
C PHE A 322 10.13 -9.13 16.16
N ILE A 323 9.24 -8.62 17.02
CA ILE A 323 9.05 -7.18 17.26
C ILE A 323 9.52 -6.90 18.69
N PRO A 324 10.75 -6.38 18.84
CA PRO A 324 11.33 -6.24 20.18
C PRO A 324 10.62 -5.23 21.07
N GLN A 325 10.05 -4.17 20.49
CA GLN A 325 9.33 -3.14 21.24
C GLN A 325 8.08 -3.69 21.95
N LEU A 326 7.49 -4.74 21.39
CA LEU A 326 6.31 -5.39 21.97
C LEU A 326 6.61 -6.74 22.60
N ASN A 327 7.85 -7.21 22.45
CA ASN A 327 8.31 -8.53 22.90
C ASN A 327 7.40 -9.66 22.38
N LEU A 328 7.08 -9.62 21.10
CA LEU A 328 6.23 -10.64 20.48
C LEU A 328 6.78 -11.05 19.12
N VAL A 329 6.33 -12.22 18.66
CA VAL A 329 6.59 -12.72 17.31
C VAL A 329 5.30 -12.60 16.52
N ALA A 330 5.36 -11.91 15.39
CA ALA A 330 4.25 -11.79 14.46
C ALA A 330 4.48 -12.74 13.29
N SER A 331 3.42 -13.39 12.85
CA SER A 331 3.47 -14.29 11.69
C SER A 331 2.18 -14.18 10.90
N CYS A 332 2.26 -14.41 9.59
CA CYS A 332 1.10 -14.23 8.72
C CYS A 332 0.92 -15.38 7.73
N SER A 333 -0.29 -15.48 7.22
CA SER A 333 -0.71 -16.48 6.25
C SER A 333 -1.61 -15.85 5.18
N ALA A 334 -1.58 -16.39 3.98
CA ALA A 334 -2.33 -15.86 2.83
C ALA A 334 -3.81 -16.27 2.82
N ILE A 335 -4.31 -16.88 3.89
CA ILE A 335 -5.70 -17.31 4.00
C ILE A 335 -6.41 -16.57 5.13
N GLU A 336 -7.74 -16.64 5.13
CA GLU A 336 -8.57 -15.89 6.08
C GLU A 336 -8.36 -16.33 7.53
N GLU A 337 -8.33 -17.63 7.76
CA GLU A 337 -8.16 -18.18 9.11
C GLU A 337 -6.74 -17.95 9.59
N SER A 338 -6.60 -17.26 10.73
CA SER A 338 -5.30 -16.93 11.33
C SER A 338 -4.40 -16.19 10.33
N SER A 339 -4.93 -15.13 9.71
CA SER A 339 -4.18 -14.34 8.73
C SER A 339 -2.94 -13.69 9.35
N LEU A 340 -3.06 -13.23 10.59
CA LEU A 340 -1.94 -12.65 11.36
C LEU A 340 -2.07 -13.14 12.80
N VAL A 341 -0.99 -13.67 13.34
CA VAL A 341 -0.95 -14.13 14.73
C VAL A 341 0.19 -13.40 15.45
N LEU A 342 -0.13 -12.82 16.59
CA LEU A 342 0.82 -12.13 17.45
C LEU A 342 1.03 -12.99 18.70
N THR A 343 2.20 -13.57 18.86
CA THR A 343 2.54 -14.44 19.99
C THR A 343 3.45 -13.69 20.95
N ILE A 344 2.99 -13.47 22.17
CA ILE A 344 3.76 -12.77 23.20
C ILE A 344 4.78 -13.75 23.80
N LEU A 345 6.03 -13.34 23.81
CA LEU A 345 7.12 -14.12 24.43
C LEU A 345 7.20 -13.74 25.91
N PRO A 346 6.94 -14.67 26.83
CA PRO A 346 6.97 -14.34 28.26
C PRO A 346 8.40 -14.29 28.78
N PRO A 347 8.65 -13.59 29.89
CA PRO A 347 9.99 -13.55 30.51
C PRO A 347 10.39 -14.90 31.12
N GLU A 348 9.42 -15.69 31.56
CA GLU A 348 9.63 -17.06 32.05
C GLU A 348 8.75 -18.02 31.25
N VAL A 349 9.14 -19.29 31.20
CA VAL A 349 8.40 -20.27 30.43
C VAL A 349 7.03 -20.52 31.11
N PRO A 350 5.94 -20.05 30.56
CA PRO A 350 4.62 -20.31 31.13
C PRO A 350 4.08 -21.67 30.69
N GLU A 351 3.04 -22.11 31.32
CA GLU A 351 2.33 -23.31 30.92
C GLU A 351 1.63 -23.14 29.57
N SER A 352 1.24 -21.89 29.24
CA SER A 352 0.60 -21.58 27.96
C SER A 352 1.07 -20.22 27.45
N LEU A 353 1.28 -20.14 26.15
CA LEU A 353 1.61 -18.88 25.46
C LEU A 353 0.34 -18.10 25.15
N LYS A 354 0.41 -16.81 25.33
CA LYS A 354 -0.68 -15.89 24.94
C LYS A 354 -0.48 -15.43 23.51
N PHE A 355 -1.54 -15.51 22.71
CA PHE A 355 -1.49 -14.99 21.35
C PHE A 355 -2.82 -14.36 20.96
N SER A 356 -2.71 -13.42 20.05
CA SER A 356 -3.83 -12.70 19.45
C SER A 356 -3.92 -13.07 17.98
N VAL A 357 -5.12 -13.36 17.50
CA VAL A 357 -5.34 -13.82 16.13
C VAL A 357 -6.19 -12.82 15.38
N LEU A 358 -5.73 -12.45 14.19
CA LEU A 358 -6.46 -11.61 13.25
C LEU A 358 -6.87 -12.45 12.04
N ASN A 359 -8.14 -12.31 11.65
CA ASN A 359 -8.66 -12.94 10.45
C ASN A 359 -8.99 -11.87 9.41
N LEU A 360 -8.42 -11.98 8.24
CA LEU A 360 -8.66 -11.06 7.13
C LEU A 360 -9.02 -11.86 5.89
N ARG A 361 -10.15 -11.55 5.29
CA ARG A 361 -10.81 -12.33 4.25
C ARG A 361 -9.89 -12.83 3.13
N LYS A 362 -8.92 -12.02 2.71
CA LYS A 362 -7.97 -12.39 1.65
C LYS A 362 -6.58 -12.73 2.17
N GLY A 363 -6.43 -12.86 3.49
CA GLY A 363 -5.16 -13.19 4.11
C GLY A 363 -4.15 -12.04 4.06
N ILE A 364 -2.94 -12.32 4.54
CA ILE A 364 -1.84 -11.36 4.64
C ILE A 364 -0.58 -12.00 4.05
N LEU A 365 0.08 -11.29 3.14
CA LEU A 365 1.34 -11.77 2.53
C LEU A 365 2.57 -11.15 3.19
N CYS A 366 2.44 -9.94 3.70
CA CYS A 366 3.57 -9.18 4.25
C CYS A 366 3.08 -8.22 5.32
N PHE A 367 3.97 -7.85 6.22
CA PHE A 367 3.68 -6.88 7.27
C PHE A 367 4.97 -6.27 7.77
N ASP A 368 4.83 -5.14 8.47
CA ASP A 368 5.91 -4.55 9.25
C ASP A 368 5.30 -3.79 10.41
N TYR A 369 6.13 -3.38 11.36
CA TYR A 369 5.70 -2.68 12.56
C TYR A 369 6.28 -1.27 12.61
N CYS A 370 5.43 -0.30 12.90
CA CYS A 370 5.82 1.09 13.09
C CYS A 370 5.86 1.40 14.60
N PRO A 371 7.06 1.48 15.20
CA PRO A 371 7.15 1.66 16.66
C PRO A 371 6.64 3.02 17.13
N GLU A 372 6.83 4.07 16.36
CA GLU A 372 6.40 5.42 16.78
C GLU A 372 4.89 5.52 16.93
N LYS A 373 4.16 4.86 16.05
CA LYS A 373 2.69 4.88 16.10
C LYS A 373 2.09 3.67 16.79
N ASN A 374 2.91 2.68 17.10
CA ASN A 374 2.49 1.40 17.65
C ASN A 374 1.41 0.75 16.79
N VAL A 375 1.66 0.69 15.48
CA VAL A 375 0.76 0.04 14.53
C VAL A 375 1.51 -1.01 13.73
N LEU A 376 0.81 -2.11 13.46
CA LEU A 376 1.21 -3.09 12.46
C LEU A 376 0.61 -2.70 11.12
N VAL A 377 1.41 -2.78 10.08
CA VAL A 377 1.00 -2.46 8.72
C VAL A 377 1.02 -3.76 7.92
N THR A 378 -0.09 -4.12 7.31
CA THR A 378 -0.21 -5.39 6.58
C THR A 378 -0.63 -5.16 5.14
N GLY A 379 -0.16 -6.06 4.26
CA GLY A 379 -0.56 -6.12 2.87
C GLY A 379 -0.75 -7.57 2.44
N GLY A 380 -1.59 -7.78 1.44
CA GLY A 380 -1.91 -9.12 0.97
C GLY A 380 -2.53 -9.14 -0.41
N HIS A 381 -3.34 -10.16 -0.68
CA HIS A 381 -4.02 -10.29 -1.96
C HIS A 381 -5.02 -9.16 -2.21
N ASP A 382 -5.60 -8.61 -1.16
CA ASP A 382 -6.36 -7.37 -1.27
C ASP A 382 -5.35 -6.22 -1.50
N PRO A 383 -5.55 -5.36 -2.49
CA PRO A 383 -4.60 -4.25 -2.71
C PRO A 383 -4.63 -3.17 -1.63
N LEU A 384 -5.46 -3.32 -0.61
CA LEU A 384 -5.50 -2.40 0.53
C LEU A 384 -4.35 -2.66 1.50
N ILE A 385 -3.77 -1.59 2.01
CA ILE A 385 -2.82 -1.65 3.11
C ILE A 385 -3.59 -1.35 4.39
N CYS A 386 -3.54 -2.26 5.35
CA CYS A 386 -4.29 -2.15 6.59
C CYS A 386 -3.35 -1.81 7.75
N LEU A 387 -3.78 -0.89 8.60
CA LEU A 387 -3.06 -0.54 9.82
C LEU A 387 -3.83 -1.11 11.00
N TRP A 388 -3.13 -1.79 11.90
CA TRP A 388 -3.70 -2.47 13.04
C TRP A 388 -3.05 -2.03 14.33
N ASN A 389 -3.86 -1.79 15.36
CA ASN A 389 -3.34 -1.68 16.71
C ASN A 389 -3.00 -3.09 17.20
N PRO A 390 -1.77 -3.34 17.69
CA PRO A 390 -1.40 -4.70 18.12
C PRO A 390 -2.22 -5.23 19.30
N PHE A 391 -2.89 -4.37 20.02
CA PHE A 391 -3.73 -4.75 21.17
C PHE A 391 -5.21 -4.89 20.81
N PHE A 392 -5.63 -4.42 19.65
CA PHE A 392 -7.00 -4.45 19.15
C PHE A 392 -7.07 -5.18 17.82
N SER A 393 -7.56 -6.38 17.87
CA SER A 393 -7.39 -7.32 16.77
C SER A 393 -8.61 -7.51 15.86
N LYS A 394 -9.71 -6.79 16.08
CA LYS A 394 -10.93 -7.11 15.33
C LYS A 394 -11.09 -6.34 14.02
N LYS A 395 -10.65 -5.09 13.98
CA LYS A 395 -10.78 -4.24 12.77
C LYS A 395 -9.53 -3.40 12.57
N PRO A 396 -9.16 -3.10 11.34
CA PRO A 396 -8.04 -2.19 11.12
C PRO A 396 -8.37 -0.78 11.60
N VAL A 397 -7.36 -0.12 12.14
CA VAL A 397 -7.46 1.29 12.57
C VAL A 397 -7.61 2.19 11.35
N TRP A 398 -6.95 1.82 10.25
CA TRP A 398 -6.92 2.63 9.03
C TRP A 398 -6.71 1.75 7.80
N LEU A 399 -7.17 2.23 6.65
CA LEU A 399 -6.98 1.59 5.36
C LEU A 399 -6.35 2.57 4.39
N MET A 400 -5.23 2.21 3.78
CA MET A 400 -4.58 3.02 2.75
C MET A 400 -4.83 2.40 1.38
N LYS A 401 -5.40 3.19 0.49
CA LYS A 401 -5.74 2.77 -0.88
C LYS A 401 -4.77 3.37 -1.89
N GLY A 402 -4.47 2.61 -2.91
CA GLY A 402 -3.62 3.09 -4.00
C GLY A 402 -3.12 1.98 -4.89
N HIS A 403 -2.72 0.86 -4.31
CA HIS A 403 -2.30 -0.30 -5.11
C HIS A 403 -3.49 -0.95 -5.81
N GLU A 404 -3.23 -1.54 -6.96
CA GLU A 404 -4.24 -2.22 -7.78
C GLU A 404 -4.11 -3.74 -7.76
N THR A 405 -2.92 -4.22 -7.41
CA THR A 405 -2.64 -5.65 -7.33
C THR A 405 -2.19 -6.01 -5.91
N SER A 406 -1.98 -7.29 -5.67
CA SER A 406 -1.51 -7.79 -4.37
C SER A 406 -0.29 -7.03 -3.87
N VAL A 407 -0.32 -6.64 -2.60
CA VAL A 407 0.82 -6.00 -1.94
C VAL A 407 1.76 -7.11 -1.45
N THR A 408 2.99 -7.12 -1.96
CA THR A 408 3.96 -8.18 -1.71
C THR A 408 5.01 -7.81 -0.66
N HIS A 409 5.30 -6.52 -0.51
CA HIS A 409 6.33 -6.04 0.43
C HIS A 409 5.84 -4.79 1.12
N ILE A 410 6.11 -4.72 2.44
CA ILE A 410 5.88 -3.53 3.26
C ILE A 410 7.14 -3.31 4.08
N LEU A 411 7.67 -2.09 4.03
CA LEU A 411 8.86 -1.69 4.76
C LEU A 411 8.57 -0.41 5.52
N VAL A 412 8.58 -0.47 6.84
CA VAL A 412 8.57 0.73 7.67
C VAL A 412 10.01 1.23 7.76
N ASN A 413 10.21 2.48 7.42
CA ASN A 413 11.54 3.08 7.46
C ASN A 413 11.95 3.28 8.92
N SER A 414 13.00 2.60 9.35
CA SER A 414 13.44 2.64 10.74
C SER A 414 14.26 3.87 11.10
N LYS A 415 14.68 4.63 10.10
CA LYS A 415 15.37 5.91 10.29
C LYS A 415 14.38 7.08 10.32
N HIS A 416 13.42 7.04 9.40
CA HIS A 416 12.35 8.01 9.29
C HIS A 416 11.03 7.26 9.45
N SER A 417 10.67 6.97 10.67
CA SER A 417 9.53 6.10 11.01
C SER A 417 8.17 6.66 10.60
N SER A 418 8.16 7.89 10.10
CA SER A 418 7.00 8.51 9.47
C SER A 418 6.80 8.05 8.02
N VAL A 419 7.71 7.25 7.45
CA VAL A 419 7.65 6.84 6.04
C VAL A 419 7.46 5.33 5.95
N LEU A 420 6.50 4.92 5.14
CA LEU A 420 6.22 3.54 4.80
C LEU A 420 6.45 3.34 3.30
N LEU A 421 7.08 2.24 2.96
CA LEU A 421 7.27 1.84 1.57
C LEU A 421 6.45 0.57 1.32
N SER A 422 5.68 0.55 0.25
CA SER A 422 4.91 -0.63 -0.14
C SER A 422 5.17 -0.97 -1.61
N ILE A 423 5.19 -2.26 -1.90
CA ILE A 423 5.45 -2.77 -3.24
C ILE A 423 4.36 -3.78 -3.57
N SER A 424 3.79 -3.66 -4.76
CA SER A 424 2.77 -4.58 -5.24
C SER A 424 3.31 -5.50 -6.33
N LYS A 425 2.54 -6.51 -6.66
CA LYS A 425 2.91 -7.56 -7.62
C LYS A 425 3.23 -7.01 -9.01
N ASP A 426 2.60 -5.90 -9.40
CA ASP A 426 2.85 -5.22 -10.67
C ASP A 426 4.10 -4.31 -10.63
N LYS A 427 4.89 -4.40 -9.57
CA LYS A 427 6.10 -3.60 -9.30
C LYS A 427 5.81 -2.12 -9.08
N ASN A 428 4.61 -1.78 -8.67
CA ASN A 428 4.31 -0.41 -8.24
C ASN A 428 4.87 -0.21 -6.84
N ILE A 429 5.72 0.80 -6.69
CA ILE A 429 6.34 1.17 -5.41
C ILE A 429 5.69 2.46 -4.95
N ARG A 430 5.17 2.46 -3.73
CA ARG A 430 4.55 3.64 -3.14
C ARG A 430 5.25 4.03 -1.86
N VAL A 431 5.44 5.33 -1.71
CA VAL A 431 6.01 5.96 -0.51
C VAL A 431 4.86 6.67 0.19
N TRP A 432 4.63 6.32 1.44
CA TRP A 432 3.50 6.84 2.22
C TRP A 432 4.00 7.64 3.41
N ASP A 433 3.33 8.75 3.67
CA ASP A 433 3.49 9.47 4.93
C ASP A 433 2.63 8.76 5.99
N MET A 434 3.26 8.28 7.04
CA MET A 434 2.56 7.61 8.14
C MET A 434 1.87 8.56 9.09
N GLN A 435 1.99 9.85 8.88
CA GLN A 435 1.33 10.85 9.71
C GLN A 435 -0.09 11.11 9.22
N ASP A 436 -0.20 11.41 7.95
CA ASP A 436 -1.48 11.73 7.31
C ASP A 436 -2.00 10.59 6.44
N TYR A 437 -1.24 9.49 6.35
CA TYR A 437 -1.56 8.30 5.58
C TYR A 437 -1.72 8.59 4.07
N GLU A 438 -0.95 9.57 3.59
CA GLU A 438 -0.97 10.00 2.19
C GLU A 438 0.16 9.39 1.40
N CYS A 439 -0.09 9.16 0.12
CA CYS A 439 0.94 8.71 -0.82
C CYS A 439 1.79 9.90 -1.25
N LEU A 440 3.05 9.90 -0.84
CA LEU A 440 4.01 10.95 -1.20
C LEU A 440 4.55 10.78 -2.60
N GLN A 441 4.79 9.53 -3.02
CA GLN A 441 5.29 9.20 -4.35
C GLN A 441 4.75 7.85 -4.79
N SER A 442 4.58 7.68 -6.08
CA SER A 442 4.18 6.41 -6.69
C SER A 442 5.04 6.20 -7.94
N PHE A 443 5.65 5.01 -8.04
CA PHE A 443 6.47 4.63 -9.18
C PHE A 443 5.88 3.36 -9.79
N CYS A 444 5.45 3.41 -11.04
CA CYS A 444 4.98 2.21 -11.73
C CYS A 444 6.12 1.57 -12.51
N GLY A 445 5.93 0.29 -12.85
CA GLY A 445 6.97 -0.48 -13.52
C GLY A 445 7.45 0.05 -14.85
N LYS A 446 6.71 0.98 -15.44
CA LYS A 446 7.12 1.65 -16.67
C LYS A 446 8.27 2.65 -16.47
N HIS A 447 8.46 3.10 -15.25
CA HIS A 447 9.53 4.06 -14.92
C HIS A 447 10.87 3.37 -14.61
N PHE A 448 10.89 2.04 -14.55
CA PHE A 448 12.12 1.29 -14.29
C PHE A 448 12.00 -0.11 -14.88
N ALA A 449 13.09 -0.59 -15.45
CA ALA A 449 13.13 -1.88 -16.17
C ALA A 449 13.77 -2.95 -15.31
N LEU A 450 13.05 -3.42 -14.28
CA LEU A 450 13.51 -4.51 -13.40
C LEU A 450 13.21 -5.91 -13.93
N GLY A 451 12.81 -6.04 -15.20
CA GLY A 451 12.45 -7.33 -15.79
C GLY A 451 10.96 -7.62 -15.70
N HIS A 452 10.59 -8.83 -16.04
CA HIS A 452 9.17 -9.21 -16.17
C HIS A 452 8.57 -9.88 -14.94
N CYS A 453 9.38 -10.28 -13.97
CA CYS A 453 8.90 -10.92 -12.76
C CYS A 453 8.57 -9.87 -11.68
N PRO A 454 7.71 -10.20 -10.69
CA PRO A 454 7.51 -9.32 -9.55
C PRO A 454 8.80 -9.10 -8.76
N ILE A 455 8.84 -8.02 -7.97
CA ILE A 455 9.96 -7.75 -7.07
C ILE A 455 10.01 -8.87 -6.02
N THR A 456 11.17 -9.52 -5.91
CA THR A 456 11.36 -10.68 -5.04
C THR A 456 11.80 -10.29 -3.63
N SER A 457 12.57 -9.19 -3.52
CA SER A 457 13.06 -8.71 -2.23
C SER A 457 13.23 -7.20 -2.30
N ALA A 458 13.09 -6.56 -1.15
CA ALA A 458 13.29 -5.12 -0.99
C ALA A 458 13.98 -4.85 0.34
N TYR A 459 14.90 -3.92 0.32
CA TYR A 459 15.68 -3.53 1.49
C TYR A 459 15.87 -2.01 1.50
N PHE A 460 15.59 -1.36 2.63
CA PHE A 460 15.85 0.06 2.79
C PHE A 460 17.18 0.25 3.52
N HIS A 461 18.13 0.89 2.84
CA HIS A 461 19.45 1.16 3.39
C HIS A 461 19.45 2.52 4.10
N LYS A 462 19.57 2.48 5.42
CA LYS A 462 19.42 3.65 6.29
C LYS A 462 20.50 4.71 6.09
N ASP A 463 21.71 4.30 5.73
CA ASP A 463 22.87 5.20 5.75
C ASP A 463 22.80 6.23 4.61
N ASP A 464 22.29 5.83 3.46
CA ASP A 464 22.18 6.74 2.30
C ASP A 464 20.74 6.91 1.79
N ASP A 465 19.76 6.43 2.56
CA ASP A 465 18.33 6.55 2.24
C ASP A 465 17.96 5.91 0.91
N SER A 466 18.60 4.79 0.55
CA SER A 466 18.36 4.07 -0.69
C SER A 466 17.39 2.90 -0.49
N LEU A 467 16.49 2.70 -1.45
CA LEU A 467 15.67 1.50 -1.54
C LEU A 467 16.29 0.57 -2.58
N ILE A 468 16.63 -0.65 -2.15
CA ILE A 468 17.21 -1.67 -3.02
C ILE A 468 16.13 -2.73 -3.28
N CYS A 469 15.83 -2.95 -4.55
CA CYS A 469 14.86 -3.96 -5.00
C CYS A 469 15.56 -4.99 -5.87
N SER A 470 15.06 -6.20 -5.87
CA SER A 470 15.64 -7.27 -6.68
C SER A 470 14.59 -8.01 -7.49
N THR A 471 15.00 -8.44 -8.66
CA THR A 471 14.31 -9.40 -9.53
C THR A 471 15.40 -10.33 -10.09
N TYR A 472 15.59 -10.38 -11.41
CA TYR A 472 16.78 -10.95 -12.05
C TYR A 472 17.95 -9.95 -12.03
N SER A 473 17.69 -8.73 -11.61
CA SER A 473 18.68 -7.64 -11.50
C SER A 473 18.44 -6.92 -10.19
N ILE A 474 19.36 -6.01 -9.85
CA ILE A 474 19.25 -5.17 -8.66
C ILE A 474 18.88 -3.77 -9.11
N GLY A 475 17.83 -3.21 -8.53
CA GLY A 475 17.41 -1.84 -8.77
C GLY A 475 17.62 -1.00 -7.52
N ILE A 476 18.17 0.20 -7.69
CA ILE A 476 18.48 1.12 -6.59
C ILE A 476 17.79 2.44 -6.84
N LEU A 477 16.93 2.84 -5.89
CA LEU A 477 16.33 4.17 -5.85
C LEU A 477 17.02 4.97 -4.76
N LYS A 478 17.65 6.07 -5.16
CA LYS A 478 18.30 6.99 -4.23
C LYS A 478 17.27 7.91 -3.61
N GLY A 479 17.21 7.94 -2.28
CA GLY A 479 16.35 8.84 -1.53
C GLY A 479 17.03 10.16 -1.19
N TYR A 480 16.21 11.16 -0.95
CA TYR A 480 16.65 12.46 -0.44
C TYR A 480 15.58 13.01 0.50
N LEU A 481 16.01 13.81 1.46
CA LEU A 481 15.11 14.46 2.39
C LEU A 481 14.76 15.86 1.86
N GLU A 482 13.47 16.07 1.61
CA GLU A 482 12.96 17.37 1.23
C GLU A 482 12.58 18.13 2.50
N THR A 483 13.34 19.15 2.83
CA THR A 483 13.03 20.01 3.97
C THR A 483 12.20 21.19 3.49
N GLN A 484 11.00 21.33 4.03
CA GLN A 484 10.24 22.56 3.88
C GLN A 484 10.79 23.59 4.87
N GLY A 485 11.86 24.23 4.51
CA GLY A 485 12.37 25.34 5.31
C GLY A 485 11.46 26.57 5.19
N PRO A 486 11.40 27.43 6.21
CA PRO A 486 10.51 28.61 6.20
C PRO A 486 10.82 29.66 5.12
N GLY A 487 11.82 29.42 4.26
CA GLY A 487 12.16 30.33 3.19
C GLY A 487 11.89 29.87 1.77
N ARG A 488 11.37 28.66 1.58
CA ARG A 488 11.15 28.11 0.24
C ARG A 488 9.70 28.05 -0.23
N ALA A 489 8.77 28.58 0.57
CA ALA A 489 7.35 28.63 0.19
C ALA A 489 7.06 29.64 -0.93
N GLU A 490 8.06 30.41 -1.35
CA GLU A 490 7.86 31.45 -2.36
C GLU A 490 8.21 31.04 -3.80
N GLU A 491 8.76 29.83 -4.02
CA GLU A 491 9.31 29.51 -5.33
C GLU A 491 8.37 28.79 -6.31
N LYS A 492 7.21 28.33 -5.86
CA LYS A 492 6.21 27.80 -6.81
C LYS A 492 4.82 28.34 -6.47
N THR A 493 4.55 29.52 -6.98
CA THR A 493 3.23 30.12 -6.94
C THR A 493 2.28 29.48 -7.96
N THR A 494 2.79 28.65 -8.88
CA THR A 494 1.99 28.01 -9.90
C THR A 494 2.09 26.47 -9.79
N THR A 495 0.95 25.83 -9.96
CA THR A 495 0.84 24.37 -9.95
C THR A 495 1.48 23.74 -11.18
N TYR A 496 1.37 24.43 -12.32
CA TYR A 496 1.84 23.94 -13.62
C TYR A 496 2.64 25.01 -14.34
N SER A 497 3.53 24.56 -15.23
CA SER A 497 4.31 25.43 -16.09
C SER A 497 3.52 25.95 -17.31
N THR A 498 2.44 25.22 -17.68
CA THR A 498 1.57 25.61 -18.79
C THR A 498 0.15 25.92 -18.27
N PRO A 499 -0.69 26.63 -19.06
CA PRO A 499 -2.01 26.98 -18.57
C PRO A 499 -2.88 25.78 -18.20
N LEU A 500 -3.68 25.98 -17.18
CA LEU A 500 -4.67 24.99 -16.73
C LEU A 500 -5.79 24.92 -17.77
N CYS A 501 -6.12 23.72 -18.21
CA CYS A 501 -7.18 23.49 -19.20
C CYS A 501 -8.40 22.76 -18.65
N ALA A 502 -8.25 22.10 -17.49
CA ALA A 502 -9.35 21.33 -16.91
C ALA A 502 -9.25 21.28 -15.39
N ILE A 503 -10.40 21.33 -14.77
CA ILE A 503 -10.53 21.08 -13.34
C ILE A 503 -11.85 20.33 -13.12
N LEU A 504 -11.79 19.25 -12.35
CA LEU A 504 -12.92 18.35 -12.10
C LEU A 504 -12.99 18.01 -10.62
N TYR A 505 -14.19 17.79 -10.14
CA TYR A 505 -14.42 17.36 -8.77
C TYR A 505 -15.08 16.00 -8.74
N SER A 506 -14.46 15.06 -8.04
CA SER A 506 -15.06 13.76 -7.76
C SER A 506 -15.80 13.83 -6.43
N LYS A 507 -17.10 13.70 -6.46
CA LYS A 507 -17.95 13.66 -5.26
C LYS A 507 -17.74 12.35 -4.49
N VAL A 508 -17.46 11.27 -5.22
CA VAL A 508 -17.28 9.94 -4.65
C VAL A 508 -15.99 9.89 -3.84
N PHE A 509 -14.89 10.40 -4.40
CA PHE A 509 -13.57 10.32 -3.77
C PHE A 509 -13.16 11.60 -3.05
N LYS A 510 -13.98 12.67 -3.15
CA LYS A 510 -13.69 13.98 -2.55
C LYS A 510 -12.32 14.50 -2.98
N GLN A 511 -12.05 14.39 -4.27
CA GLN A 511 -10.78 14.78 -4.88
C GLN A 511 -11.03 15.76 -6.03
N VAL A 512 -10.07 16.65 -6.23
CA VAL A 512 -10.02 17.51 -7.41
C VAL A 512 -8.99 16.92 -8.36
N VAL A 513 -9.36 16.82 -9.63
CA VAL A 513 -8.45 16.44 -10.71
C VAL A 513 -8.24 17.68 -11.57
N SER A 514 -7.01 18.07 -11.75
CA SER A 514 -6.65 19.21 -12.59
C SER A 514 -5.73 18.76 -13.71
N GLY A 515 -5.80 19.43 -14.85
CA GLY A 515 -4.97 19.13 -16.00
C GLY A 515 -4.52 20.40 -16.69
N CYS A 516 -3.30 20.38 -17.21
CA CYS A 516 -2.74 21.53 -17.97
C CYS A 516 -2.59 21.17 -19.45
N LEU A 517 -2.36 22.17 -20.26
CA LEU A 517 -2.26 22.03 -21.73
C LEU A 517 -1.15 21.05 -22.14
N SER A 518 -0.06 20.96 -21.39
CA SER A 518 1.03 20.03 -21.71
C SER A 518 0.74 18.58 -21.35
N GLY A 519 -0.48 18.27 -20.87
CA GLY A 519 -0.90 16.91 -20.57
C GLY A 519 -0.49 16.39 -19.19
N VAL A 520 -0.04 17.27 -18.29
CA VAL A 520 0.22 16.88 -16.90
C VAL A 520 -1.09 16.97 -16.12
N VAL A 521 -1.43 15.88 -15.43
CA VAL A 521 -2.63 15.76 -14.61
C VAL A 521 -2.21 15.54 -13.17
N SER A 522 -2.86 16.26 -12.26
CA SER A 522 -2.66 16.09 -10.82
C SER A 522 -3.98 15.82 -10.12
N VAL A 523 -3.95 14.99 -9.12
CA VAL A 523 -5.09 14.66 -8.27
C VAL A 523 -4.82 15.23 -6.87
N TRP A 524 -5.77 15.97 -6.34
CA TRP A 524 -5.65 16.72 -5.10
C TRP A 524 -6.72 16.29 -4.11
N GLU A 525 -6.36 16.20 -2.86
CA GLU A 525 -7.34 16.02 -1.79
C GLU A 525 -7.96 17.39 -1.44
N VAL A 526 -9.30 17.45 -1.40
CA VAL A 526 -10.02 18.72 -1.25
C VAL A 526 -9.76 19.38 0.11
N VAL A 527 -9.71 18.57 1.17
CA VAL A 527 -9.64 19.11 2.54
C VAL A 527 -8.27 19.73 2.84
N THR A 528 -7.21 19.07 2.44
CA THR A 528 -5.84 19.49 2.75
C THR A 528 -5.21 20.34 1.64
N GLY A 529 -5.73 20.25 0.42
CA GLY A 529 -5.12 20.85 -0.75
C GLY A 529 -3.84 20.15 -1.20
N LYS A 530 -3.54 18.99 -0.64
CA LYS A 530 -2.32 18.25 -0.98
C LYS A 530 -2.47 17.48 -2.28
N ARG A 531 -1.40 17.46 -3.07
CA ARG A 531 -1.33 16.70 -4.30
C ARG A 531 -1.10 15.22 -3.99
N MET A 532 -2.06 14.37 -4.41
CA MET A 532 -2.02 12.93 -4.18
C MET A 532 -1.17 12.20 -5.22
N THR A 533 -1.41 12.53 -6.49
CA THR A 533 -0.67 11.92 -7.61
C THR A 533 -0.46 12.96 -8.70
N GLU A 534 0.55 12.74 -9.52
CA GLU A 534 0.83 13.52 -10.72
C GLU A 534 1.33 12.58 -11.82
N PHE A 535 0.77 12.70 -13.02
CA PHE A 535 1.18 11.88 -14.16
C PHE A 535 0.95 12.62 -15.46
N SER A 536 1.65 12.19 -16.53
CA SER A 536 1.48 12.77 -17.86
C SER A 536 0.63 11.86 -18.73
N VAL A 537 -0.34 12.45 -19.41
CA VAL A 537 -1.25 11.68 -20.30
C VAL A 537 -0.73 11.64 -21.74
N THR A 538 0.37 12.34 -22.00
CA THR A 538 1.01 12.35 -23.31
C THR A 538 2.53 12.31 -23.15
N UNK A 539 2.92 11.76 -23.94
CA UNK A 539 4.31 11.63 -23.98
C UNK A 539 4.94 12.77 -24.67
N ASP A 540 4.23 13.29 -25.57
CA ASP A 540 4.69 14.45 -26.33
C ASP A 540 4.10 15.72 -25.72
N GLN A 541 4.95 16.56 -25.18
CA GLN A 541 4.52 17.79 -24.50
C GLN A 541 3.95 18.85 -25.45
N HIS A 542 4.09 18.64 -26.75
CA HIS A 542 3.53 19.56 -27.76
C HIS A 542 2.10 19.22 -28.16
N VAL A 543 1.57 18.09 -27.69
CA VAL A 543 0.18 17.71 -27.98
C VAL A 543 -0.69 18.16 -26.81
N GLU A 544 -1.60 19.07 -27.08
CA GLU A 544 -2.44 19.70 -26.06
C GLU A 544 -3.55 18.79 -25.56
N LEU A 545 -3.79 18.84 -24.26
CA LEU A 545 -4.90 18.18 -23.59
C LEU A 545 -6.15 19.07 -23.81
N THR A 546 -7.20 18.48 -24.38
CA THR A 546 -8.39 19.24 -24.78
C THR A 546 -9.67 18.81 -24.04
N ALA A 547 -9.70 17.59 -23.49
CA ALA A 547 -10.89 17.10 -22.77
C ALA A 547 -10.44 16.14 -21.65
N THR A 548 -11.01 16.29 -20.44
CA THR A 548 -10.63 15.48 -19.28
C THR A 548 -11.81 15.22 -18.34
N PRO A 549 -12.86 14.52 -18.77
CA PRO A 549 -13.94 14.17 -17.83
C PRO A 549 -13.59 12.94 -17.01
N LEU A 550 -14.33 12.74 -15.93
CA LEU A 550 -14.32 11.50 -15.16
C LEU A 550 -15.31 10.50 -15.78
N ASP A 551 -15.05 9.23 -15.60
CA ASP A 551 -15.98 8.19 -15.99
C ASP A 551 -17.22 8.17 -15.05
N GLU A 552 -18.16 7.32 -15.34
CA GLU A 552 -19.41 7.21 -14.58
C GLU A 552 -19.19 6.86 -13.11
N SER A 553 -18.15 6.10 -12.80
CA SER A 553 -17.81 5.72 -11.42
C SER A 553 -17.00 6.78 -10.69
N GLU A 554 -16.51 7.79 -11.41
CA GLU A 554 -15.57 8.83 -10.94
C GLU A 554 -14.19 8.28 -10.52
N ALA A 555 -13.91 7.00 -10.77
CA ALA A 555 -12.63 6.37 -10.43
C ALA A 555 -11.61 6.51 -11.56
N CYS A 556 -12.05 6.70 -12.78
CA CYS A 556 -11.17 6.76 -13.95
C CYS A 556 -11.28 8.12 -14.62
N LEU A 557 -10.15 8.59 -15.11
CA LEU A 557 -10.07 9.83 -15.89
C LEU A 557 -10.05 9.48 -17.36
N LEU A 558 -10.86 10.18 -18.14
CA LEU A 558 -10.82 10.09 -19.59
C LEU A 558 -10.07 11.32 -20.12
N THR A 559 -9.20 11.12 -21.09
CA THR A 559 -8.45 12.22 -21.69
C THR A 559 -8.61 12.23 -23.20
N GLY A 560 -8.84 13.41 -23.73
CA GLY A 560 -8.84 13.66 -25.17
C GLY A 560 -7.77 14.67 -25.51
N LEU A 561 -7.07 14.44 -26.60
CA LEU A 561 -5.96 15.26 -27.03
C LEU A 561 -6.28 15.95 -28.36
N ARG A 562 -5.48 16.97 -28.68
CA ARG A 562 -5.59 17.73 -29.92
C ARG A 562 -5.32 16.90 -31.16
N ASP A 563 -4.55 15.82 -31.05
CA ASP A 563 -4.28 14.90 -32.16
C ASP A 563 -5.36 13.84 -32.35
N GLY A 564 -6.44 13.89 -31.55
CA GLY A 564 -7.55 12.95 -31.60
C GLY A 564 -7.39 11.71 -30.75
N ALA A 565 -6.29 11.58 -30.03
CA ALA A 565 -6.08 10.42 -29.13
C ALA A 565 -7.01 10.51 -27.93
N THR A 566 -7.59 9.38 -27.58
CA THR A 566 -8.49 9.26 -26.41
C THR A 566 -8.02 8.08 -25.57
N LYS A 567 -7.87 8.31 -24.26
CA LYS A 567 -7.41 7.27 -23.34
C LYS A 567 -8.18 7.33 -22.03
N MET A 568 -8.20 6.20 -21.34
CA MET A 568 -8.77 6.10 -20.00
C MET A 568 -7.66 5.74 -19.03
N TRP A 569 -7.61 6.42 -17.88
CA TRP A 569 -6.56 6.32 -16.89
C TRP A 569 -7.14 6.01 -15.52
N ASN A 570 -6.42 5.22 -14.75
CA ASN A 570 -6.69 5.13 -13.32
C ASN A 570 -6.14 6.39 -12.67
N SER A 571 -7.03 7.23 -12.12
CA SER A 571 -6.63 8.52 -11.55
C SER A 571 -5.78 8.38 -10.29
N SER A 572 -5.91 7.27 -9.57
CA SER A 572 -5.16 7.04 -8.33
C SER A 572 -3.69 6.69 -8.58
N VAL A 573 -3.41 6.05 -9.71
CA VAL A 573 -2.08 5.50 -10.01
C VAL A 573 -1.43 6.19 -11.20
N GLY A 574 -2.22 6.79 -12.09
CA GLY A 574 -1.72 7.38 -13.33
C GLY A 574 -1.39 6.35 -14.40
N GLU A 575 -2.03 5.18 -14.35
CA GLU A 575 -1.80 4.12 -15.31
C GLU A 575 -2.86 4.17 -16.41
N CYS A 576 -2.42 4.03 -17.67
CA CYS A 576 -3.34 3.97 -18.82
C CYS A 576 -4.03 2.60 -18.86
N LEU A 577 -5.35 2.62 -18.67
CA LEU A 577 -6.17 1.40 -18.66
C LEU A 577 -6.63 1.01 -20.07
N LEU A 578 -6.87 2.01 -20.93
CA LEU A 578 -7.53 1.78 -22.20
C LEU A 578 -7.16 2.86 -23.19
N THR A 579 -6.83 2.47 -24.42
CA THR A 579 -6.62 3.38 -25.53
C THR A 579 -7.74 3.15 -26.55
N PHE A 580 -8.45 4.22 -26.87
CA PHE A 580 -9.58 4.15 -27.81
C PHE A 580 -9.07 4.23 -29.24
N PRO A 581 -9.71 3.51 -30.17
CA PRO A 581 -9.40 3.71 -31.58
C PRO A 581 -9.67 5.14 -32.03
N SER A 582 -8.76 5.70 -32.81
CA SER A 582 -8.91 7.04 -33.36
C SER A 582 -9.08 6.95 -34.86
N PRO A 583 -10.34 6.94 -35.35
CA PRO A 583 -10.57 6.76 -36.80
C PRO A 583 -10.18 7.98 -37.62
N ASP A 584 -10.18 9.14 -37.02
CA ASP A 584 -9.72 10.38 -37.64
C ASP A 584 -8.90 11.18 -36.62
N GLN A 585 -7.89 11.87 -37.05
CA GLN A 585 -6.96 12.60 -36.17
C GLN A 585 -7.47 14.03 -35.89
N MET A 586 -8.75 14.13 -35.54
CA MET A 586 -9.37 15.42 -35.24
C MET A 586 -9.37 15.68 -33.74
N GLU A 587 -9.15 16.94 -33.39
CA GLU A 587 -9.11 17.40 -31.99
C GLU A 587 -10.38 16.97 -31.23
N ILE A 588 -10.18 16.39 -30.06
CA ILE A 588 -11.26 15.97 -29.18
C ILE A 588 -11.87 17.20 -28.50
N SER A 589 -13.16 17.41 -28.64
CA SER A 589 -13.84 18.55 -28.01
C SER A 589 -14.68 18.15 -26.78
N GLY A 590 -15.01 16.88 -26.63
CA GLY A 590 -15.75 16.44 -25.46
C GLY A 590 -15.76 14.92 -25.34
N ILE A 591 -15.85 14.43 -24.12
CA ILE A 591 -15.98 13.00 -23.81
C ILE A 591 -17.00 12.86 -22.68
N VAL A 592 -17.91 11.90 -22.81
CA VAL A 592 -18.87 11.56 -21.74
C VAL A 592 -18.97 10.04 -21.65
N HIS A 593 -18.91 9.52 -20.44
CA HIS A 593 -19.15 8.11 -20.14
C HIS A 593 -20.48 7.98 -19.41
N MET A 594 -21.40 7.20 -20.01
CA MET A 594 -22.77 7.09 -19.51
C MET A 594 -23.36 5.75 -19.96
N ASN A 595 -23.94 5.00 -19.03
CA ASN A 595 -24.55 3.69 -19.30
C ASN A 595 -23.58 2.71 -20.00
N LYS A 596 -22.31 2.70 -19.56
CA LYS A 596 -21.25 1.85 -20.11
C LYS A 596 -20.89 2.17 -21.57
N VAL A 597 -21.29 3.32 -22.08
CA VAL A 597 -20.96 3.78 -23.42
C VAL A 597 -20.12 5.06 -23.30
N PHE A 598 -19.07 5.14 -24.12
CA PHE A 598 -18.22 6.33 -24.20
C PHE A 598 -18.63 7.14 -25.42
N TYR A 599 -19.07 8.37 -25.21
CA TYR A 599 -19.44 9.30 -26.28
C TYR A 599 -18.31 10.30 -26.41
N VAL A 600 -17.82 10.50 -27.64
CA VAL A 600 -16.71 11.38 -27.95
C VAL A 600 -17.13 12.33 -29.08
N THR A 601 -16.98 13.63 -28.84
CA THR A 601 -17.13 14.64 -29.88
C THR A 601 -15.75 15.16 -30.30
N ARG A 602 -15.65 15.49 -31.55
CA ARG A 602 -14.44 16.05 -32.18
C ARG A 602 -14.82 17.34 -32.90
N TRP A 603 -13.81 18.02 -33.43
CA TRP A 603 -14.08 19.15 -34.31
C TRP A 603 -14.68 18.62 -35.63
N SER A 604 -15.87 18.10 -35.51
CA SER A 604 -16.66 17.54 -36.59
C SER A 604 -18.15 17.63 -36.22
N LYS A 605 -19.01 17.29 -37.16
CA LYS A 605 -20.46 17.33 -36.96
C LYS A 605 -21.04 16.02 -36.41
N ARG A 606 -20.16 15.04 -36.13
CA ARG A 606 -20.57 13.70 -35.70
C ARG A 606 -20.24 13.47 -34.24
N ILE A 607 -21.00 12.56 -33.62
CA ILE A 607 -20.65 11.97 -32.31
C ILE A 607 -20.17 10.55 -32.58
N THR A 608 -19.00 10.23 -32.02
CA THR A 608 -18.47 8.88 -32.07
C THR A 608 -18.74 8.24 -30.69
N TYR A 609 -19.22 6.99 -30.69
CA TYR A 609 -19.42 6.30 -29.44
C TYR A 609 -18.78 4.92 -29.48
N PHE A 610 -18.31 4.48 -28.28
CA PHE A 610 -17.57 3.23 -28.11
C PHE A 610 -18.30 2.37 -27.10
N THR A 611 -18.43 1.07 -27.43
CA THR A 611 -18.99 0.06 -26.53
C THR A 611 -18.07 -1.14 -26.50
N PHE A 612 -18.07 -1.86 -25.39
CA PHE A 612 -17.35 -3.14 -25.32
C PHE A 612 -18.13 -4.22 -26.04
N HIS A 613 -17.41 -5.07 -26.76
CA HIS A 613 -18.01 -6.27 -27.35
C HIS A 613 -18.48 -7.21 -26.23
N LYS A 614 -19.61 -7.88 -26.44
CA LYS A 614 -20.24 -8.72 -25.41
C LYS A 614 -19.35 -9.86 -24.90
N THR A 615 -18.49 -10.40 -25.75
CA THR A 615 -17.73 -11.61 -25.44
C THR A 615 -16.19 -11.47 -25.62
N LYS A 616 -15.75 -10.36 -26.18
CA LYS A 616 -14.31 -10.14 -26.46
C LYS A 616 -13.85 -8.84 -25.81
N PRO A 617 -12.61 -8.74 -25.36
CA PRO A 617 -12.08 -7.49 -24.79
C PRO A 617 -11.71 -6.47 -25.87
N VAL A 618 -12.67 -6.11 -26.71
CA VAL A 618 -12.48 -5.22 -27.85
C VAL A 618 -13.53 -4.11 -27.78
N LEU A 619 -13.11 -2.88 -28.02
CA LEU A 619 -14.00 -1.74 -28.17
C LEU A 619 -14.53 -1.67 -29.59
N LEU A 620 -15.85 -1.54 -29.71
CA LEU A 620 -16.54 -1.29 -30.98
C LEU A 620 -16.75 0.21 -31.12
N CYS A 621 -16.46 0.72 -32.30
CA CYS A 621 -16.56 2.14 -32.62
C CYS A 621 -17.73 2.40 -33.58
N TYR A 622 -18.57 3.33 -33.21
CA TYR A 622 -19.76 3.71 -34.04
C TYR A 622 -19.79 5.22 -34.20
N HIS A 623 -20.31 5.67 -35.32
CA HIS A 623 -20.52 7.08 -35.57
C HIS A 623 -22.03 7.35 -35.70
N TRP A 624 -22.42 8.53 -35.21
CA TRP A 624 -23.80 8.96 -35.34
C TRP A 624 -23.81 10.40 -35.85
N GLN A 625 -24.62 10.62 -36.88
CA GLN A 625 -24.78 11.94 -37.46
C GLN A 625 -25.68 12.81 -36.57
N THR A 626 -25.17 13.97 -36.22
CA THR A 626 -25.95 14.97 -35.49
C THR A 626 -26.68 15.88 -36.46
N PHE A 627 -27.56 16.73 -35.94
CA PHE A 627 -28.21 17.76 -36.71
C PHE A 627 -27.45 19.10 -36.64
N HIS A 628 -26.26 19.10 -36.10
CA HIS A 628 -25.41 20.29 -36.09
C HIS A 628 -24.92 20.62 -37.49
N THR A 629 -24.95 21.92 -37.83
CA THR A 629 -24.47 22.41 -39.11
C THR A 629 -23.00 22.83 -39.05
N GLU A 630 -22.46 22.95 -37.87
CA GLU A 630 -21.06 23.30 -37.62
C GLU A 630 -20.45 22.29 -36.62
N ASP A 631 -19.13 22.40 -36.43
CA ASP A 631 -18.38 21.51 -35.56
C ASP A 631 -18.88 21.55 -34.11
N VAL A 632 -18.95 20.40 -33.48
CA VAL A 632 -19.36 20.24 -32.07
C VAL A 632 -18.20 20.64 -31.18
N LEU A 633 -18.41 21.62 -30.31
CA LEU A 633 -17.37 22.18 -29.45
C LEU A 633 -17.39 21.66 -28.02
N SER A 634 -18.54 21.19 -27.55
CA SER A 634 -18.71 20.77 -26.18
C SER A 634 -19.84 19.76 -26.05
N MET A 635 -19.72 18.90 -25.03
CA MET A 635 -20.73 17.89 -24.74
C MET A 635 -20.87 17.74 -23.22
N ALA A 636 -22.12 17.59 -22.76
CA ALA A 636 -22.39 17.39 -21.33
C ALA A 636 -23.48 16.36 -21.16
N ARG A 637 -23.49 15.66 -20.06
CA ARG A 637 -24.56 14.71 -19.73
C ARG A 637 -25.51 15.32 -18.70
N TYR A 638 -26.77 14.90 -18.78
CA TYR A 638 -27.75 15.17 -17.73
C TYR A 638 -28.35 13.84 -17.30
N GLN A 639 -28.10 13.48 -16.04
CA GLN A 639 -28.46 12.17 -15.52
C GLN A 639 -27.81 11.06 -16.39
N ASN A 640 -28.41 9.92 -16.54
CA ASN A 640 -27.91 8.85 -17.41
C ASN A 640 -28.83 8.63 -18.61
N GLN A 641 -29.43 9.69 -19.07
CA GLN A 641 -30.46 9.62 -20.13
C GLN A 641 -30.26 10.64 -21.26
N PHE A 642 -29.68 11.79 -20.96
CA PHE A 642 -29.62 12.89 -21.91
C PHE A 642 -28.20 13.38 -22.16
N LEU A 643 -27.91 13.72 -23.39
CA LEU A 643 -26.69 14.41 -23.81
C LEU A 643 -27.04 15.79 -24.32
N GLY A 644 -26.27 16.78 -23.92
CA GLY A 644 -26.30 18.10 -24.50
C GLY A 644 -25.08 18.33 -25.37
N THR A 645 -25.21 18.83 -26.56
CA THR A 645 -24.10 19.17 -27.46
C THR A 645 -24.24 20.61 -27.92
N SER A 646 -23.13 21.32 -28.00
CA SER A 646 -23.10 22.69 -28.52
C SER A 646 -22.12 22.78 -29.69
N SER A 647 -22.45 23.60 -30.66
CA SER A 647 -21.64 23.75 -31.87
C SER A 647 -21.12 25.17 -32.04
N TYR A 648 -20.26 25.35 -33.03
CA TYR A 648 -19.53 26.59 -33.28
C TYR A 648 -20.45 27.78 -33.59
N ASN A 649 -21.61 27.52 -34.21
CA ASN A 649 -22.59 28.56 -34.53
C ASN A 649 -23.55 28.91 -33.38
N GLY A 650 -23.37 28.32 -32.22
CA GLY A 650 -24.20 28.56 -31.06
C GLY A 650 -25.41 27.62 -30.92
N ASP A 651 -25.60 26.68 -31.82
CA ASP A 651 -26.65 25.67 -31.69
C ASP A 651 -26.41 24.76 -30.52
N ILE A 652 -27.44 24.51 -29.72
CA ILE A 652 -27.44 23.59 -28.60
C ILE A 652 -28.54 22.56 -28.84
N LEU A 653 -28.15 21.29 -28.83
CA LEU A 653 -29.07 20.17 -29.03
C LEU A 653 -29.04 19.27 -27.80
N PHE A 654 -30.18 18.85 -27.33
CA PHE A 654 -30.31 17.84 -26.29
C PHE A 654 -30.84 16.55 -26.93
N TRP A 655 -30.16 15.46 -26.58
CA TRP A 655 -30.39 14.15 -27.15
C TRP A 655 -30.88 13.20 -26.08
N ASN A 656 -31.91 12.43 -26.38
CA ASN A 656 -32.27 11.26 -25.59
C ASN A 656 -31.52 10.08 -26.19
N ILE A 657 -30.60 9.49 -25.42
CA ILE A 657 -29.71 8.43 -25.91
C ILE A 657 -30.44 7.13 -26.22
N SER A 658 -31.59 6.88 -25.62
CA SER A 658 -32.36 5.68 -25.90
C SER A 658 -33.12 5.80 -27.24
N MET A 659 -33.40 7.00 -27.69
CA MET A 659 -34.14 7.28 -28.92
C MET A 659 -33.26 7.74 -30.09
N PHE A 660 -32.00 8.06 -29.81
CA PHE A 660 -31.01 8.57 -30.77
C PHE A 660 -31.52 9.77 -31.58
N GLY A 661 -32.36 10.58 -30.95
CA GLY A 661 -32.90 11.77 -31.59
C GLY A 661 -32.86 13.01 -30.70
N PRO A 662 -32.77 14.19 -31.29
CA PRO A 662 -32.82 15.42 -30.53
C PRO A 662 -34.23 15.66 -30.00
N ILE A 663 -34.33 16.06 -28.75
CA ILE A 663 -35.57 16.36 -28.07
C ILE A 663 -35.77 17.87 -27.89
N LEU A 664 -34.68 18.62 -27.95
CA LEU A 664 -34.71 20.06 -27.74
C LEU A 664 -33.58 20.70 -28.55
N HIS A 665 -33.93 21.80 -29.22
CA HIS A 665 -32.97 22.59 -30.01
C HIS A 665 -33.17 24.07 -29.72
N PHE A 666 -32.10 24.77 -29.40
CA PHE A 666 -32.10 26.21 -29.33
C PHE A 666 -30.73 26.75 -29.70
N ASN A 667 -30.66 28.04 -29.95
CA ASN A 667 -29.43 28.72 -30.38
C ASN A 667 -29.03 29.76 -29.35
N ALA A 668 -27.84 29.69 -28.83
CA ALA A 668 -27.34 30.57 -27.77
C ALA A 668 -27.21 32.04 -28.26
N SER A 669 -26.98 32.24 -29.57
CA SER A 669 -26.88 33.58 -30.12
C SER A 669 -28.22 34.29 -30.19
N GLN A 670 -29.31 33.54 -30.13
CA GLN A 670 -30.69 34.05 -30.12
C GLN A 670 -31.28 34.11 -28.71
N SER A 671 -30.47 33.91 -27.72
CA SER A 671 -30.89 34.00 -26.31
C SER A 671 -31.44 35.40 -26.00
N PRO A 672 -32.46 35.50 -25.17
CA PRO A 672 -32.97 36.81 -24.76
C PRO A 672 -32.03 37.58 -23.85
N LEU A 673 -30.95 36.96 -23.39
CA LEU A 673 -29.95 37.60 -22.55
C LEU A 673 -28.94 38.33 -23.44
N PRO A 674 -29.01 39.68 -23.54
CA PRO A 674 -28.13 40.41 -24.46
C PRO A 674 -26.67 40.48 -24.03
N SER A 675 -26.36 40.11 -22.81
CA SER A 675 -24.99 40.12 -22.28
C SER A 675 -24.22 38.84 -22.59
N LEU A 676 -24.87 37.80 -23.12
CA LEU A 676 -24.16 36.57 -23.45
C LEU A 676 -23.32 36.74 -24.70
N PRO A 677 -22.05 36.29 -24.69
CA PRO A 677 -21.23 36.35 -25.89
C PRO A 677 -21.78 35.46 -26.99
N LYS A 678 -21.56 35.85 -28.22
CA LYS A 678 -22.00 35.06 -29.38
C LYS A 678 -21.33 33.69 -29.46
N ARG A 679 -20.20 33.56 -28.83
CA ARG A 679 -19.50 32.29 -28.69
C ARG A 679 -19.50 31.90 -27.21
N VAL A 680 -20.19 30.82 -26.91
CA VAL A 680 -20.10 30.20 -25.59
C VAL A 680 -19.43 28.86 -25.82
N PRO A 681 -18.08 28.82 -25.88
CA PRO A 681 -17.37 27.58 -26.23
C PRO A 681 -17.43 26.53 -25.14
N SER A 682 -17.80 26.94 -23.95
CA SER A 682 -17.92 25.97 -22.86
C SER A 682 -19.21 26.19 -22.12
N LEU A 683 -20.27 25.57 -22.59
CA LEU A 683 -21.32 25.26 -21.65
C LEU A 683 -20.77 24.31 -20.67
N CYS A 684 -20.40 24.82 -19.51
CA CYS A 684 -19.80 24.01 -18.46
C CYS A 684 -20.72 22.84 -18.14
N PRO A 685 -20.26 21.60 -18.22
CA PRO A 685 -21.10 20.46 -17.88
C PRO A 685 -21.75 20.55 -16.51
N LEU A 686 -21.08 21.22 -15.58
CA LEU A 686 -21.62 21.44 -14.24
C LEU A 686 -22.91 22.28 -14.27
N ARG A 687 -23.06 23.17 -15.27
CA ARG A 687 -24.26 23.99 -15.40
C ARG A 687 -25.45 23.15 -15.82
N LEU A 688 -25.24 22.15 -16.65
CA LEU A 688 -26.32 21.25 -17.05
C LEU A 688 -26.74 20.33 -15.90
N GLU A 689 -25.86 20.03 -15.01
CA GLU A 689 -26.16 19.21 -13.82
C GLU A 689 -26.81 20.01 -12.69
N GLN A 690 -26.67 21.34 -12.70
CA GLN A 690 -27.21 22.20 -11.64
C GLN A 690 -27.92 23.42 -12.27
N PRO A 691 -29.05 23.21 -12.94
CA PRO A 691 -29.71 24.30 -13.67
C PRO A 691 -30.21 25.45 -12.77
N ALA A 692 -30.40 25.18 -11.48
CA ALA A 692 -30.92 26.21 -10.56
C ALA A 692 -29.84 27.24 -10.12
N ARG A 693 -28.60 27.09 -10.57
CA ARG A 693 -27.47 27.96 -10.14
C ARG A 693 -26.85 28.77 -11.28
N PHE A 694 -27.59 28.93 -12.37
CA PHE A 694 -27.12 29.72 -13.53
C PHE A 694 -27.23 31.22 -13.29
#